data_4b4c3b07bb48dab59431398f54b258a4
#
_entry.id   4b4c3b07bb48dab59431398f54b258a4
#
_cell.length_a   1.000
_cell.length_b   1.000
_cell.length_c   1.000
_cell.angle_alpha   90.00
_cell.angle_beta   90.00
_cell.angle_gamma   90.00
#
_symmetry.space_group_name_H-M   'P 1'
#
loop_
_entity.id
_entity.type
_entity.pdbx_description
1 polymer ?
#
loop_
_entity_poly.entity_id
_entity_poly.type
_entity_poly.pdbx_seq_one_letter_code
_entity_poly.pdbx_strand_id
1 'polypeptide(L)'
;MKRLALVASFCGITITQMMAQNINGEQISDTTLFDKFSKELGEVVVKAHLPQYKKTHEGLMTNVAGTVLSKMGTAEDVLKHVPSIVKKKDGYEVVGKGTPIIYINGRKMQDISELDNIKSSDIKSVEVIQNPGATYDASVNAVIKIKTIKKKGEGIGFDTRSVYWYNKHDNTIQQINMNYRHNGLNLFATYKFSDATWMQKATYEQTVHVDTLWQQHNNNEVTGRIESHRLISGFSYDFNAIHSIGARYTLTSPGYSRSKDFFDSQVTADGKFYDYIKTYGLTVDKDSPSHQFNAYYNGTLGKTTIDLNTDLYFSTNRAYAYSDEQSQEHDSRNINSKNRVSNKMVATKLVITSPLLGGNLSYGAEYIHTHRNDDYEVNRTDLLANSYSKLEEQTESPFIQYARLTPIGNITAGLRYEYVRFKYYDAGIYQPEQSRSFRNFFPTISYGAKIGKVMAQLSYSVKTSRPSYSQLSNNVSYMNRFTRQTGNPYLDNETNHRVEFSGVWKFIQFMINYKDSRNAIIYWAEQIPGNEAITMISRKNVKSLKSMTAYISAAPKIGIWAPQINLGMQKPWFTLHTDVASYRLNRPIFMGNFNNAFSLSCGITLNVDYRYQSKGNTMNVYLAKEQHVLDVSISKSFLKDALTLEIKGNDLLYKCWDADLLYNQKMELLQVSKRGTRDLQLTLRYKFNTTRSKYKGTGAGNAELNRL
;
A
#
# COMPACT_ATOMS: atom_id res chain seq x y z
N MET A 1 11.28 -34.23 -3.56
CA MET A 1 11.93 -34.45 -4.87
C MET A 1 10.96 -34.63 -6.05
N LYS A 2 9.74 -35.18 -5.89
CA LYS A 2 8.77 -35.32 -7.01
C LYS A 2 8.10 -34.03 -7.50
N ARG A 3 8.16 -32.91 -6.76
CA ARG A 3 7.57 -31.61 -7.16
C ARG A 3 8.54 -30.65 -7.86
N LEU A 4 9.86 -30.92 -7.80
CA LEU A 4 10.84 -30.15 -8.58
C LEU A 4 10.78 -30.46 -10.10
N ALA A 5 10.31 -31.65 -10.46
CA ALA A 5 10.17 -32.07 -11.86
C ALA A 5 9.04 -31.34 -12.63
N LEU A 6 8.03 -30.80 -11.92
CA LEU A 6 6.92 -30.10 -12.57
C LEU A 6 7.30 -28.64 -12.99
N VAL A 7 8.26 -28.02 -12.32
CA VAL A 7 8.75 -26.68 -12.67
C VAL A 7 9.63 -26.72 -13.93
N ALA A 8 10.31 -27.83 -14.16
CA ALA A 8 11.12 -28.02 -15.38
C ALA A 8 10.31 -28.39 -16.63
N SER A 9 9.10 -28.98 -16.46
CA SER A 9 8.27 -29.41 -17.60
C SER A 9 7.51 -28.28 -18.30
N PHE A 10 7.39 -27.10 -17.70
CA PHE A 10 6.72 -25.95 -18.37
C PHE A 10 7.67 -25.09 -19.22
N CYS A 11 8.98 -25.30 -19.13
CA CYS A 11 9.98 -24.63 -19.99
C CYS A 11 10.30 -25.38 -21.31
N GLY A 12 9.69 -26.53 -21.54
CA GLY A 12 9.97 -27.43 -22.66
C GLY A 12 8.94 -27.39 -23.79
N ILE A 13 8.44 -26.23 -24.21
CA ILE A 13 7.68 -26.10 -25.45
C ILE A 13 8.63 -25.66 -26.56
N THR A 14 9.07 -26.67 -27.31
CA THR A 14 9.58 -26.71 -28.70
C THR A 14 9.77 -25.37 -29.43
N ILE A 15 11.03 -25.01 -29.60
CA ILE A 15 11.49 -24.09 -30.63
C ILE A 15 11.40 -24.86 -31.99
N THR A 16 10.33 -24.62 -32.73
CA THR A 16 10.30 -24.95 -34.17
C THR A 16 10.76 -23.73 -34.96
N GLN A 17 11.81 -23.93 -35.72
CA GLN A 17 12.38 -22.95 -36.64
C GLN A 17 11.34 -22.46 -37.64
N MET A 18 11.20 -21.16 -37.80
CA MET A 18 10.72 -20.52 -39.01
C MET A 18 11.76 -19.50 -39.49
N MET A 19 12.44 -19.85 -40.54
CA MET A 19 13.20 -18.90 -41.36
C MET A 19 12.21 -17.96 -42.06
N ALA A 20 12.40 -16.66 -41.93
CA ALA A 20 11.75 -15.67 -42.78
C ALA A 20 12.83 -15.02 -43.67
N GLN A 21 12.59 -15.10 -44.97
CA GLN A 21 13.41 -14.53 -46.03
C GLN A 21 13.44 -12.99 -45.98
N ASN A 22 14.61 -12.44 -46.30
CA ASN A 22 14.82 -11.05 -46.63
C ASN A 22 14.10 -10.68 -47.94
N ILE A 23 13.36 -9.59 -47.93
CA ILE A 23 13.00 -8.84 -49.13
C ILE A 23 13.51 -7.41 -48.95
N ASN A 24 14.50 -7.07 -49.77
CA ASN A 24 14.99 -5.72 -49.96
C ASN A 24 13.98 -4.91 -50.77
N GLY A 25 13.60 -3.76 -50.25
CA GLY A 25 12.86 -2.73 -50.97
C GLY A 25 13.49 -1.37 -50.72
N GLU A 26 14.30 -0.90 -51.64
CA GLU A 26 14.80 0.48 -51.68
C GLU A 26 13.65 1.45 -51.85
N GLN A 27 13.55 2.44 -50.97
CA GLN A 27 12.86 3.71 -51.26
C GLN A 27 13.84 4.86 -51.02
N ILE A 28 14.17 5.50 -52.12
CA ILE A 28 14.89 6.76 -52.21
C ILE A 28 13.98 7.85 -51.65
N SER A 29 14.38 8.54 -50.60
CA SER A 29 13.77 9.81 -50.16
C SER A 29 14.85 10.85 -49.97
N ASP A 30 14.61 11.97 -50.60
CA ASP A 30 15.34 13.20 -50.75
C ASP A 30 15.62 13.90 -49.38
N THR A 31 16.81 13.68 -48.84
CA THR A 31 17.27 14.41 -47.62
C THR A 31 18.75 14.78 -47.71
N THR A 32 19.26 15.02 -48.93
CA THR A 32 20.69 15.30 -49.13
C THR A 32 21.12 16.76 -48.87
N LEU A 33 20.25 17.65 -48.44
CA LEU A 33 20.60 19.07 -48.15
C LEU A 33 20.80 19.38 -46.68
N PHE A 34 20.22 18.59 -45.76
CA PHE A 34 20.38 18.80 -44.30
C PHE A 34 21.60 18.09 -43.70
N ASP A 35 22.08 17.04 -44.35
CA ASP A 35 23.22 16.25 -43.83
C ASP A 35 24.60 16.90 -44.13
N LYS A 36 24.67 17.90 -45.02
CA LYS A 36 25.92 18.64 -45.28
C LYS A 36 26.27 19.71 -44.27
N PHE A 37 25.29 20.22 -43.53
CA PHE A 37 25.53 21.24 -42.47
C PHE A 37 25.75 20.64 -41.07
N SER A 38 25.51 19.33 -40.87
CA SER A 38 25.70 18.69 -39.57
C SER A 38 27.11 18.09 -39.36
N LYS A 39 27.99 18.11 -40.35
CA LYS A 39 29.32 17.50 -40.29
C LYS A 39 30.49 18.42 -39.85
N GLU A 40 30.25 19.71 -39.61
CA GLU A 40 31.32 20.63 -39.24
C GLU A 40 31.25 21.25 -37.83
N LEU A 41 30.22 20.92 -37.06
CA LEU A 41 30.24 21.25 -35.64
C LEU A 41 30.59 19.96 -34.87
N GLY A 42 31.84 19.88 -34.42
CA GLY A 42 32.26 18.83 -33.51
C GLY A 42 31.22 18.73 -32.39
N GLU A 43 30.63 17.53 -32.24
CA GLU A 43 29.62 17.22 -31.22
C GLU A 43 30.21 17.49 -29.85
N VAL A 44 30.04 18.70 -29.34
CA VAL A 44 30.25 18.99 -27.93
C VAL A 44 29.13 18.34 -27.20
N VAL A 45 29.33 17.04 -26.89
CA VAL A 45 28.46 16.30 -25.95
C VAL A 45 28.66 16.98 -24.59
N VAL A 46 27.90 18.03 -24.34
CA VAL A 46 27.69 18.55 -23.00
C VAL A 46 26.93 17.47 -22.27
N LYS A 47 27.64 16.52 -21.64
CA LYS A 47 27.08 15.65 -20.61
C LYS A 47 26.68 16.54 -19.44
N ALA A 48 25.57 17.25 -19.57
CA ALA A 48 24.94 17.91 -18.44
C ALA A 48 24.61 16.78 -17.46
N HIS A 49 25.36 16.70 -16.37
CA HIS A 49 25.00 15.81 -15.26
C HIS A 49 23.70 16.35 -14.66
N LEU A 50 22.59 15.77 -15.06
CA LEU A 50 21.32 16.07 -14.44
C LEU A 50 21.43 15.84 -12.92
N PRO A 51 21.03 16.80 -12.10
CA PRO A 51 21.08 16.63 -10.65
C PRO A 51 20.26 15.39 -10.27
N GLN A 52 20.78 14.56 -9.37
CA GLN A 52 20.12 13.34 -8.93
C GLN A 52 18.72 13.63 -8.36
N TYR A 53 18.57 14.77 -7.67
CA TYR A 53 17.30 15.21 -7.09
C TYR A 53 16.89 16.56 -7.66
N LYS A 54 15.63 16.68 -8.03
CA LYS A 54 15.02 17.92 -8.51
C LYS A 54 13.69 18.15 -7.82
N LYS A 55 13.52 19.31 -7.19
CA LYS A 55 12.19 19.71 -6.67
C LYS A 55 11.29 20.08 -7.84
N THR A 56 10.08 19.52 -7.86
CA THR A 56 9.01 19.88 -8.79
C THR A 56 7.98 20.76 -8.05
N HIS A 57 6.94 21.20 -8.73
CA HIS A 57 5.85 21.95 -8.09
C HIS A 57 5.00 21.05 -7.16
N GLU A 58 4.99 19.73 -7.38
CA GLU A 58 4.20 18.78 -6.57
C GLU A 58 5.04 18.03 -5.54
N GLY A 59 6.32 17.74 -5.84
CA GLY A 59 7.09 16.84 -5.00
C GLY A 59 8.60 16.90 -5.22
N LEU A 60 9.26 15.81 -4.86
CA LEU A 60 10.68 15.59 -5.09
C LEU A 60 10.89 14.53 -6.17
N MET A 61 11.50 14.88 -7.27
CA MET A 61 11.86 13.96 -8.34
C MET A 61 13.29 13.46 -8.16
N THR A 62 13.45 12.14 -8.17
CA THR A 62 14.73 11.43 -8.22
C THR A 62 14.97 10.99 -9.67
N ASN A 63 16.03 11.45 -10.30
CA ASN A 63 16.45 10.98 -11.62
C ASN A 63 17.12 9.61 -11.49
N VAL A 64 16.67 8.65 -12.26
CA VAL A 64 17.17 7.25 -12.28
C VAL A 64 18.04 7.03 -13.51
N ALA A 65 17.56 7.42 -14.69
CA ALA A 65 18.29 7.27 -15.95
C ALA A 65 19.66 7.98 -15.89
N GLY A 66 20.72 7.29 -16.30
CA GLY A 66 22.08 7.80 -16.28
C GLY A 66 22.73 7.87 -14.89
N THR A 67 22.06 7.36 -13.85
CA THR A 67 22.60 7.26 -12.48
C THR A 67 22.89 5.81 -12.09
N VAL A 68 23.52 5.58 -10.93
CA VAL A 68 23.73 4.23 -10.38
C VAL A 68 22.39 3.53 -10.12
N LEU A 69 21.33 4.27 -9.82
CA LEU A 69 20.00 3.72 -9.58
C LEU A 69 19.48 2.90 -10.78
N SER A 70 19.92 3.26 -12.01
CA SER A 70 19.54 2.51 -13.22
C SER A 70 20.15 1.12 -13.32
N LYS A 71 21.08 0.75 -12.43
CA LYS A 71 21.77 -0.55 -12.39
C LYS A 71 21.35 -1.42 -11.22
N MET A 72 20.37 -1.00 -10.41
CA MET A 72 19.99 -1.65 -9.15
C MET A 72 19.07 -2.88 -9.29
N GLY A 73 18.75 -3.31 -10.50
CA GLY A 73 17.87 -4.46 -10.72
C GLY A 73 16.46 -4.04 -11.11
N THR A 74 15.56 -3.82 -10.17
CA THR A 74 14.13 -3.54 -10.40
C THR A 74 13.68 -2.18 -9.89
N ALA A 75 12.43 -1.79 -10.20
CA ALA A 75 11.85 -0.59 -9.59
C ALA A 75 11.66 -0.75 -8.08
N GLU A 76 11.49 -1.98 -7.58
CA GLU A 76 11.47 -2.26 -6.15
C GLU A 76 12.78 -1.82 -5.48
N ASP A 77 13.90 -2.19 -6.09
CA ASP A 77 15.21 -1.84 -5.56
C ASP A 77 15.49 -0.34 -5.68
N VAL A 78 15.06 0.28 -6.78
CA VAL A 78 15.14 1.74 -6.94
C VAL A 78 14.35 2.46 -5.86
N LEU A 79 13.11 2.04 -5.57
CA LEU A 79 12.28 2.70 -4.55
C LEU A 79 12.88 2.66 -3.16
N LYS A 80 13.61 1.61 -2.79
CA LYS A 80 14.34 1.55 -1.52
C LYS A 80 15.41 2.64 -1.39
N HIS A 81 15.92 3.13 -2.54
CA HIS A 81 16.94 4.17 -2.63
C HIS A 81 16.39 5.55 -3.02
N VAL A 82 15.06 5.71 -3.03
CA VAL A 82 14.41 7.01 -3.19
C VAL A 82 14.18 7.61 -1.80
N PRO A 83 14.63 8.86 -1.56
CA PRO A 83 14.46 9.51 -0.27
C PRO A 83 13.01 9.53 0.20
N SER A 84 12.79 9.44 1.51
CA SER A 84 11.50 9.35 2.20
C SER A 84 10.66 8.10 1.95
N ILE A 85 11.10 7.16 1.14
CA ILE A 85 10.42 5.87 0.95
C ILE A 85 11.07 4.82 1.84
N VAL A 86 10.22 4.05 2.54
CA VAL A 86 10.62 2.92 3.38
C VAL A 86 9.86 1.67 2.94
N LYS A 87 10.56 0.57 2.71
CA LYS A 87 9.93 -0.72 2.47
C LYS A 87 9.37 -1.28 3.78
N LYS A 88 8.11 -1.66 3.79
CA LYS A 88 7.44 -2.43 4.84
C LYS A 88 7.15 -3.84 4.33
N LYS A 89 6.64 -4.72 5.21
CA LYS A 89 6.30 -6.10 4.84
C LYS A 89 5.32 -6.15 3.67
N ASP A 90 4.29 -5.32 3.71
CA ASP A 90 3.15 -5.38 2.78
C ASP A 90 3.18 -4.27 1.72
N GLY A 91 4.32 -3.60 1.54
CA GLY A 91 4.45 -2.55 0.53
C GLY A 91 5.46 -1.46 0.87
N TYR A 92 5.14 -0.24 0.49
CA TYR A 92 5.97 0.94 0.71
C TYR A 92 5.23 1.98 1.54
N GLU A 93 5.97 2.69 2.37
CA GLU A 93 5.48 3.86 3.08
C GLU A 93 6.33 5.09 2.72
N VAL A 94 5.68 6.24 2.68
CA VAL A 94 6.37 7.53 2.73
C VAL A 94 6.41 7.98 4.18
N VAL A 95 7.62 8.27 4.67
CA VAL A 95 7.87 8.57 6.10
C VAL A 95 6.91 9.66 6.61
N GLY A 96 6.20 9.36 7.71
CA GLY A 96 5.23 10.26 8.32
C GLY A 96 3.91 10.44 7.56
N LYS A 97 3.72 9.74 6.43
CA LYS A 97 2.53 9.84 5.57
C LYS A 97 1.76 8.53 5.43
N GLY A 98 2.40 7.39 5.70
CA GLY A 98 1.82 6.07 5.50
C GLY A 98 1.91 5.58 4.05
N THR A 99 1.01 4.68 3.66
CA THR A 99 1.02 4.02 2.34
C THR A 99 0.67 4.99 1.21
N PRO A 100 1.54 5.16 0.19
CA PRO A 100 1.29 6.02 -0.95
C PRO A 100 0.42 5.34 -2.01
N ILE A 101 -0.24 6.14 -2.85
CA ILE A 101 -0.72 5.66 -4.14
C ILE A 101 0.45 5.71 -5.13
N ILE A 102 0.70 4.61 -5.85
CA ILE A 102 1.79 4.51 -6.83
C ILE A 102 1.23 4.57 -8.25
N TYR A 103 1.78 5.47 -9.05
CA TYR A 103 1.47 5.59 -10.47
C TYR A 103 2.68 5.24 -11.32
N ILE A 104 2.46 4.45 -12.37
CA ILE A 104 3.48 4.08 -13.38
C ILE A 104 3.05 4.66 -14.71
N ASN A 105 3.79 5.66 -15.22
CA ASN A 105 3.47 6.40 -16.45
C ASN A 105 2.06 7.03 -16.46
N GLY A 106 1.60 7.51 -15.29
CA GLY A 106 0.27 8.09 -15.11
C GLY A 106 -0.83 7.08 -14.73
N ARG A 107 -0.64 5.79 -14.94
CA ARG A 107 -1.56 4.72 -14.59
C ARG A 107 -1.39 4.32 -13.12
N LYS A 108 -2.49 4.19 -12.36
CA LYS A 108 -2.44 3.62 -11.01
C LYS A 108 -1.92 2.17 -11.06
N MET A 109 -0.94 1.88 -10.23
CA MET A 109 -0.44 0.52 -9.98
C MET A 109 -1.55 -0.33 -9.33
N GLN A 110 -1.68 -1.57 -9.80
CA GLN A 110 -2.72 -2.49 -9.31
C GLN A 110 -2.17 -3.54 -8.34
N ASP A 111 -0.91 -3.90 -8.50
CA ASP A 111 -0.25 -4.93 -7.70
C ASP A 111 1.22 -4.55 -7.50
N ILE A 112 1.75 -4.78 -6.30
CA ILE A 112 3.13 -4.45 -5.96
C ILE A 112 4.15 -5.19 -6.82
N SER A 113 3.79 -6.38 -7.35
CA SER A 113 4.66 -7.13 -8.26
C SER A 113 4.93 -6.42 -9.58
N GLU A 114 4.15 -5.39 -9.93
CA GLU A 114 4.44 -4.55 -11.09
C GLU A 114 5.78 -3.83 -10.96
N LEU A 115 6.21 -3.50 -9.74
CA LEU A 115 7.50 -2.87 -9.46
C LEU A 115 8.66 -3.82 -9.76
N ASP A 116 8.51 -5.08 -9.42
CA ASP A 116 9.48 -6.11 -9.72
C ASP A 116 9.67 -6.34 -11.22
N ASN A 117 8.61 -6.13 -12.01
CA ASN A 117 8.65 -6.32 -13.46
C ASN A 117 9.31 -5.15 -14.20
N ILE A 118 9.52 -4.02 -13.53
CA ILE A 118 10.17 -2.85 -14.12
C ILE A 118 11.67 -2.93 -13.83
N LYS A 119 12.51 -3.06 -14.86
CA LYS A 119 13.95 -2.92 -14.68
C LYS A 119 14.32 -1.50 -14.27
N SER A 120 15.30 -1.37 -13.38
CA SER A 120 15.84 -0.07 -12.98
C SER A 120 16.37 0.73 -14.16
N SER A 121 16.99 0.06 -15.16
CA SER A 121 17.45 0.67 -16.42
C SER A 121 16.33 1.27 -17.28
N ASP A 122 15.11 0.81 -17.10
CA ASP A 122 13.93 1.31 -17.81
C ASP A 122 13.27 2.51 -17.12
N ILE A 123 13.69 2.86 -15.91
CA ILE A 123 13.12 3.98 -15.16
C ILE A 123 13.82 5.27 -15.57
N LYS A 124 13.04 6.27 -15.94
CA LYS A 124 13.53 7.63 -16.19
C LYS A 124 13.69 8.40 -14.88
N SER A 125 12.61 8.40 -14.07
CA SER A 125 12.57 9.14 -12.79
C SER A 125 11.48 8.59 -11.88
N VAL A 126 11.65 8.82 -10.57
CA VAL A 126 10.66 8.61 -9.53
C VAL A 126 10.38 9.94 -8.85
N GLU A 127 9.12 10.34 -8.76
CA GLU A 127 8.68 11.54 -8.07
C GLU A 127 7.86 11.17 -6.85
N VAL A 128 8.22 11.69 -5.67
CA VAL A 128 7.49 11.52 -4.41
C VAL A 128 6.77 12.81 -4.08
N ILE A 129 5.45 12.75 -4.04
CA ILE A 129 4.56 13.85 -3.66
C ILE A 129 4.12 13.62 -2.23
N GLN A 130 4.69 14.36 -1.30
CA GLN A 130 4.43 14.22 0.14
C GLN A 130 3.18 14.97 0.60
N ASN A 131 2.72 15.95 -0.17
CA ASN A 131 1.49 16.69 0.07
C ASN A 131 0.65 16.76 -1.22
N PRO A 132 -0.06 15.67 -1.57
CA PRO A 132 -0.93 15.66 -2.73
C PRO A 132 -2.01 16.75 -2.64
N GLY A 133 -2.18 17.50 -3.74
CA GLY A 133 -3.11 18.61 -3.80
C GLY A 133 -4.58 18.18 -3.88
N ALA A 134 -5.47 19.16 -4.15
CA ALA A 134 -6.92 18.98 -4.14
C ALA A 134 -7.45 18.04 -5.24
N THR A 135 -6.70 17.79 -6.29
CA THR A 135 -7.04 16.85 -7.36
C THR A 135 -7.03 15.39 -6.91
N TYR A 136 -6.40 15.08 -5.78
CA TYR A 136 -6.42 13.76 -5.14
C TYR A 136 -7.49 13.71 -4.06
N ASP A 137 -8.00 12.49 -3.75
CA ASP A 137 -8.92 12.30 -2.63
C ASP A 137 -8.31 12.83 -1.32
N ALA A 138 -9.17 13.35 -0.44
CA ALA A 138 -8.72 13.96 0.82
C ALA A 138 -8.03 12.98 1.78
N SER A 139 -8.22 11.67 1.61
CA SER A 139 -7.52 10.63 2.39
C SER A 139 -6.13 10.26 1.84
N VAL A 140 -5.77 10.72 0.63
CA VAL A 140 -4.47 10.42 0.03
C VAL A 140 -3.39 11.30 0.66
N ASN A 141 -2.47 10.68 1.38
CA ASN A 141 -1.42 11.36 2.13
C ASN A 141 -0.09 11.47 1.40
N ALA A 142 0.16 10.58 0.43
CA ALA A 142 1.36 10.59 -0.40
C ALA A 142 1.10 9.92 -1.76
N VAL A 143 1.86 10.33 -2.76
CA VAL A 143 1.81 9.74 -4.11
C VAL A 143 3.24 9.52 -4.61
N ILE A 144 3.46 8.38 -5.27
CA ILE A 144 4.72 8.08 -5.99
C ILE A 144 4.40 7.97 -7.47
N LYS A 145 5.09 8.76 -8.31
CA LYS A 145 4.97 8.70 -9.76
C LYS A 145 6.26 8.14 -10.37
N ILE A 146 6.20 6.97 -10.97
CA ILE A 146 7.31 6.34 -11.69
C ILE A 146 7.14 6.64 -13.17
N LYS A 147 8.10 7.35 -13.75
CA LYS A 147 8.20 7.58 -15.20
C LYS A 147 9.24 6.65 -15.77
N THR A 148 8.92 6.01 -16.89
CA THR A 148 9.82 5.08 -17.57
C THR A 148 10.29 5.64 -18.91
N ILE A 149 11.42 5.14 -19.38
CA ILE A 149 11.93 5.43 -20.72
C ILE A 149 10.97 4.83 -21.73
N LYS A 150 10.56 5.61 -22.74
CA LYS A 150 9.70 5.10 -23.83
C LYS A 150 10.50 4.14 -24.70
N LYS A 151 10.19 2.85 -24.66
CA LYS A 151 10.68 1.89 -25.66
C LYS A 151 9.70 1.89 -26.83
N LYS A 152 10.22 2.10 -28.05
CA LYS A 152 9.49 1.88 -29.29
C LYS A 152 9.49 0.37 -29.55
N GLY A 153 8.35 -0.20 -29.86
CA GLY A 153 8.19 -1.62 -30.25
C GLY A 153 6.74 -1.86 -30.61
N GLU A 154 6.52 -2.53 -31.70
CA GLU A 154 5.22 -3.04 -32.14
C GLU A 154 5.24 -4.57 -32.09
N GLY A 155 4.06 -5.19 -32.23
CA GLY A 155 3.90 -6.62 -32.21
C GLY A 155 3.66 -7.20 -30.82
N ILE A 156 3.90 -8.49 -30.69
CA ILE A 156 3.69 -9.26 -29.46
C ILE A 156 4.92 -9.16 -28.56
N GLY A 157 4.71 -8.94 -27.30
CA GLY A 157 5.72 -9.04 -26.25
C GLY A 157 5.17 -9.74 -25.02
N PHE A 158 6.04 -10.39 -24.26
CA PHE A 158 5.66 -11.00 -23.00
C PHE A 158 6.81 -10.95 -21.99
N ASP A 159 6.47 -11.00 -20.72
CA ASP A 159 7.40 -11.29 -19.65
C ASP A 159 6.82 -12.30 -18.67
N THR A 160 7.68 -13.13 -18.11
CA THR A 160 7.33 -14.12 -17.10
C THR A 160 8.15 -13.90 -15.83
N ARG A 161 7.53 -14.17 -14.70
CA ARG A 161 8.18 -14.13 -13.39
C ARG A 161 7.78 -15.35 -12.59
N SER A 162 8.77 -16.11 -12.16
CA SER A 162 8.62 -17.24 -11.25
C SER A 162 9.35 -16.93 -9.96
N VAL A 163 8.65 -17.00 -8.85
CA VAL A 163 9.21 -16.81 -7.51
C VAL A 163 8.95 -18.06 -6.70
N TYR A 164 9.97 -18.55 -6.07
CA TYR A 164 9.90 -19.58 -5.04
C TYR A 164 10.55 -19.04 -3.77
N TRP A 165 9.90 -19.24 -2.62
CA TRP A 165 10.51 -18.92 -1.33
C TRP A 165 10.16 -19.96 -0.29
N TYR A 166 11.11 -20.14 0.63
CA TYR A 166 11.01 -21.08 1.72
C TYR A 166 11.08 -20.35 3.06
N ASN A 167 10.02 -20.45 3.86
CA ASN A 167 9.87 -19.92 5.21
C ASN A 167 9.44 -21.00 6.21
N LYS A 168 9.97 -22.22 6.11
CA LYS A 168 9.53 -23.51 6.63
C LYS A 168 8.42 -24.18 5.81
N HIS A 169 7.80 -23.48 4.88
CA HIS A 169 6.86 -23.98 3.89
C HIS A 169 7.30 -23.56 2.50
N ASP A 170 6.94 -24.39 1.52
CA ASP A 170 7.15 -24.08 0.11
C ASP A 170 6.08 -23.11 -0.37
N ASN A 171 6.50 -22.03 -0.98
CA ASN A 171 5.62 -20.98 -1.46
C ASN A 171 6.01 -20.58 -2.88
N THR A 172 5.04 -20.15 -3.69
CA THR A 172 5.31 -19.77 -5.08
C THR A 172 4.42 -18.62 -5.57
N ILE A 173 4.98 -17.84 -6.49
CA ILE A 173 4.23 -16.92 -7.37
C ILE A 173 4.64 -17.21 -8.79
N GLN A 174 3.65 -17.40 -9.67
CA GLN A 174 3.83 -17.55 -11.09
C GLN A 174 3.07 -16.45 -11.80
N GLN A 175 3.74 -15.69 -12.66
CA GLN A 175 3.15 -14.57 -13.37
C GLN A 175 3.57 -14.52 -14.82
N ILE A 176 2.61 -14.24 -15.70
CA ILE A 176 2.84 -13.93 -17.10
C ILE A 176 2.14 -12.63 -17.46
N ASN A 177 2.86 -11.73 -18.11
CA ASN A 177 2.34 -10.50 -18.70
C ASN A 177 2.49 -10.58 -20.20
N MET A 178 1.43 -10.29 -20.93
CA MET A 178 1.39 -10.31 -22.38
C MET A 178 0.91 -8.94 -22.90
N ASN A 179 1.46 -8.49 -23.99
CA ASN A 179 1.00 -7.28 -24.67
C ASN A 179 1.11 -7.41 -26.17
N TYR A 180 0.15 -6.83 -26.86
CA TYR A 180 0.16 -6.67 -28.32
C TYR A 180 -0.03 -5.22 -28.69
N ARG A 181 0.76 -4.73 -29.65
CA ARG A 181 0.74 -3.34 -30.04
C ARG A 181 0.77 -3.18 -31.54
N HIS A 182 -0.19 -2.43 -32.06
CA HIS A 182 -0.27 -2.11 -33.48
C HIS A 182 -1.07 -0.81 -33.72
N ASN A 183 -0.50 0.13 -34.47
CA ASN A 183 -1.20 1.36 -34.94
C ASN A 183 -2.06 2.08 -33.88
N GLY A 184 -1.48 2.39 -32.73
CA GLY A 184 -2.20 3.08 -31.65
C GLY A 184 -2.96 2.14 -30.70
N LEU A 185 -3.37 0.94 -31.15
CA LEU A 185 -3.95 -0.08 -30.30
C LEU A 185 -2.89 -0.74 -29.42
N ASN A 186 -3.20 -0.94 -28.14
CA ASN A 186 -2.42 -1.75 -27.23
C ASN A 186 -3.37 -2.63 -26.42
N LEU A 187 -3.25 -3.94 -26.62
CA LEU A 187 -3.92 -4.97 -25.82
C LEU A 187 -2.94 -5.47 -24.77
N PHE A 188 -3.42 -5.77 -23.58
CA PHE A 188 -2.59 -6.34 -22.53
C PHE A 188 -3.37 -7.32 -21.67
N ALA A 189 -2.65 -8.35 -21.19
CA ALA A 189 -3.16 -9.32 -20.23
C ALA A 189 -2.07 -9.68 -19.22
N THR A 190 -2.45 -9.87 -17.98
CA THR A 190 -1.58 -10.37 -16.91
C THR A 190 -2.33 -11.46 -16.17
N TYR A 191 -1.70 -12.60 -16.00
CA TYR A 191 -2.17 -13.66 -15.11
C TYR A 191 -1.13 -13.90 -14.03
N LYS A 192 -1.59 -13.94 -12.76
CA LYS A 192 -0.78 -14.22 -11.59
C LYS A 192 -1.45 -15.30 -10.75
N PHE A 193 -0.69 -16.34 -10.47
CA PHE A 193 -1.00 -17.37 -9.48
C PHE A 193 -0.10 -17.20 -8.27
N SER A 194 -0.63 -17.36 -7.07
CA SER A 194 0.11 -17.32 -5.82
C SER A 194 -0.40 -18.39 -4.87
N ASP A 195 0.52 -19.19 -4.32
CA ASP A 195 0.25 -20.14 -3.25
C ASP A 195 1.24 -19.87 -2.11
N ALA A 196 0.73 -19.39 -0.99
CA ALA A 196 1.54 -18.91 0.13
C ALA A 196 1.03 -19.41 1.47
N THR A 197 1.94 -19.95 2.27
CA THR A 197 1.71 -20.33 3.67
C THR A 197 2.41 -19.34 4.60
N TRP A 198 1.67 -18.78 5.54
CA TRP A 198 2.19 -17.89 6.56
C TRP A 198 1.98 -18.48 7.95
N MET A 199 2.85 -18.09 8.87
CA MET A 199 2.79 -18.53 10.26
C MET A 199 2.98 -17.34 11.19
N GLN A 200 2.32 -17.41 12.35
CA GLN A 200 2.49 -16.46 13.43
C GLN A 200 2.45 -17.22 14.76
N LYS A 201 3.38 -16.87 15.65
CA LYS A 201 3.31 -17.23 17.07
C LYS A 201 3.16 -15.95 17.87
N ALA A 202 2.19 -15.91 18.77
CA ALA A 202 1.95 -14.75 19.60
C ALA A 202 1.72 -15.17 21.05
N THR A 203 2.11 -14.28 21.95
CA THR A 203 1.78 -14.36 23.38
C THR A 203 0.98 -13.12 23.73
N TYR A 204 -0.12 -13.29 24.46
CA TYR A 204 -0.94 -12.19 24.95
C TYR A 204 -1.02 -12.25 26.46
N GLU A 205 -0.56 -11.19 27.10
CA GLU A 205 -0.76 -10.93 28.54
C GLU A 205 -1.85 -9.89 28.67
N GLN A 206 -3.03 -10.29 29.12
CA GLN A 206 -4.16 -9.40 29.30
C GLN A 206 -4.47 -9.25 30.78
N THR A 207 -4.53 -8.01 31.27
CA THR A 207 -4.94 -7.70 32.65
C THR A 207 -6.16 -6.79 32.60
N VAL A 208 -7.24 -7.18 33.30
CA VAL A 208 -8.47 -6.42 33.42
C VAL A 208 -8.68 -6.00 34.86
N HIS A 209 -8.74 -4.68 35.10
CA HIS A 209 -8.89 -4.04 36.40
C HIS A 209 -10.35 -3.72 36.67
N VAL A 210 -11.06 -4.66 37.24
CA VAL A 210 -12.44 -4.53 37.75
C VAL A 210 -12.47 -4.97 39.21
N ASP A 211 -13.63 -5.19 39.82
CA ASP A 211 -13.72 -5.65 41.24
C ASP A 211 -12.88 -6.92 41.48
N THR A 212 -12.85 -7.83 40.53
CA THR A 212 -11.95 -8.98 40.46
C THR A 212 -10.84 -8.69 39.48
N LEU A 213 -9.57 -8.84 39.88
CA LEU A 213 -8.43 -8.69 38.98
C LEU A 213 -8.29 -9.94 38.07
N TRP A 214 -8.71 -9.81 36.81
CA TRP A 214 -8.58 -10.88 35.83
C TRP A 214 -7.26 -10.76 35.09
N GLN A 215 -6.53 -11.90 35.03
CA GLN A 215 -5.31 -11.97 34.25
C GLN A 215 -5.39 -13.19 33.33
N GLN A 216 -5.02 -13.01 32.09
CA GLN A 216 -4.98 -14.05 31.07
C GLN A 216 -3.58 -14.10 30.46
N HIS A 217 -2.98 -15.27 30.47
CA HIS A 217 -1.78 -15.60 29.71
C HIS A 217 -2.17 -16.53 28.56
N ASN A 218 -2.06 -16.04 27.33
CA ASN A 218 -2.47 -16.77 26.15
C ASN A 218 -1.27 -17.01 25.23
N ASN A 219 -1.05 -18.26 24.82
CA ASN A 219 -0.15 -18.62 23.73
C ASN A 219 -1.00 -18.93 22.48
N ASN A 220 -0.65 -18.32 21.37
CA ASN A 220 -1.35 -18.50 20.11
C ASN A 220 -0.40 -18.92 19.01
N GLU A 221 -0.77 -19.93 18.25
CA GLU A 221 -0.09 -20.36 17.04
C GLU A 221 -1.09 -20.35 15.88
N VAL A 222 -0.78 -19.57 14.84
CA VAL A 222 -1.60 -19.49 13.63
C VAL A 222 -0.80 -19.96 12.44
N THR A 223 -1.42 -20.82 11.62
CA THR A 223 -0.89 -21.19 10.31
C THR A 223 -1.97 -21.02 9.26
N GLY A 224 -1.72 -20.17 8.28
CA GLY A 224 -2.64 -19.90 7.19
C GLY A 224 -2.03 -20.20 5.83
N ARG A 225 -2.84 -20.73 4.90
CA ARG A 225 -2.49 -20.93 3.50
C ARG A 225 -3.50 -20.18 2.63
N ILE A 226 -2.97 -19.41 1.69
CA ILE A 226 -3.77 -18.64 0.73
C ILE A 226 -3.30 -19.01 -0.67
N GLU A 227 -4.22 -19.51 -1.48
CA GLU A 227 -4.08 -19.69 -2.91
C GLU A 227 -4.90 -18.62 -3.61
N SER A 228 -4.33 -17.91 -4.57
CA SER A 228 -5.03 -16.84 -5.28
C SER A 228 -4.69 -16.77 -6.76
N HIS A 229 -5.70 -16.44 -7.54
CA HIS A 229 -5.62 -16.18 -8.97
C HIS A 229 -5.97 -14.73 -9.25
N ARG A 230 -5.18 -14.07 -10.07
CA ARG A 230 -5.46 -12.71 -10.52
C ARG A 230 -5.31 -12.60 -12.02
N LEU A 231 -6.36 -12.13 -12.67
CA LEU A 231 -6.37 -11.83 -14.09
C LEU A 231 -6.59 -10.32 -14.27
N ILE A 232 -5.72 -9.68 -15.04
CA ILE A 232 -5.89 -8.30 -15.50
C ILE A 232 -5.89 -8.35 -17.02
N SER A 233 -6.89 -7.78 -17.67
CA SER A 233 -6.95 -7.67 -19.12
C SER A 233 -7.50 -6.31 -19.52
N GLY A 234 -7.11 -5.83 -20.70
CA GLY A 234 -7.63 -4.56 -21.16
C GLY A 234 -7.01 -4.10 -22.47
N PHE A 235 -7.46 -2.92 -22.87
CA PHE A 235 -6.94 -2.26 -24.06
C PHE A 235 -6.74 -0.76 -23.80
N SER A 236 -5.92 -0.15 -24.62
CA SER A 236 -5.89 1.30 -24.85
C SER A 236 -5.76 1.59 -26.32
N TYR A 237 -6.38 2.66 -26.77
CA TYR A 237 -6.32 3.13 -28.14
C TYR A 237 -5.99 4.61 -28.19
N ASP A 238 -4.85 4.94 -28.80
CA ASP A 238 -4.45 6.31 -29.07
C ASP A 238 -5.02 6.71 -30.44
N PHE A 239 -6.07 7.54 -30.49
CA PHE A 239 -6.62 8.09 -31.76
C PHE A 239 -5.57 8.95 -32.48
N ASN A 240 -4.76 9.66 -31.67
CA ASN A 240 -3.64 10.47 -32.10
C ASN A 240 -2.69 10.72 -30.90
N ALA A 241 -1.75 11.64 -31.04
CA ALA A 241 -0.75 11.92 -29.99
C ALA A 241 -1.36 12.48 -28.68
N ILE A 242 -2.58 13.07 -28.75
CA ILE A 242 -3.18 13.83 -27.64
C ILE A 242 -4.53 13.27 -27.18
N HIS A 243 -5.10 12.26 -27.81
CA HIS A 243 -6.38 11.65 -27.42
C HIS A 243 -6.24 10.14 -27.29
N SER A 244 -6.67 9.60 -26.17
CA SER A 244 -6.69 8.16 -25.90
C SER A 244 -7.88 7.73 -25.06
N ILE A 245 -8.36 6.52 -25.31
CA ILE A 245 -9.33 5.81 -24.49
C ILE A 245 -8.74 4.46 -24.07
N GLY A 246 -9.35 3.84 -23.08
CA GLY A 246 -9.04 2.45 -22.73
C GLY A 246 -9.98 1.93 -21.68
N ALA A 247 -10.01 0.61 -21.60
CA ALA A 247 -10.73 -0.10 -20.56
C ALA A 247 -9.87 -1.24 -20.01
N ARG A 248 -10.07 -1.55 -18.73
CA ARG A 248 -9.37 -2.61 -18.02
C ARG A 248 -10.34 -3.35 -17.12
N TYR A 249 -10.22 -4.65 -17.13
CA TYR A 249 -10.88 -5.56 -16.21
C TYR A 249 -9.84 -6.24 -15.31
N THR A 250 -10.15 -6.34 -14.02
CA THR A 250 -9.35 -7.08 -13.04
C THR A 250 -10.27 -8.04 -12.30
N LEU A 251 -9.91 -9.33 -12.34
CA LEU A 251 -10.49 -10.38 -11.53
C LEU A 251 -9.45 -10.80 -10.48
N THR A 252 -9.85 -10.83 -9.20
CA THR A 252 -9.07 -11.47 -8.15
C THR A 252 -9.97 -12.53 -7.51
N SER A 253 -9.50 -13.77 -7.49
CA SER A 253 -10.22 -14.88 -6.88
C SER A 253 -9.27 -15.63 -5.96
N PRO A 254 -9.49 -15.62 -4.64
CA PRO A 254 -8.85 -16.60 -3.79
C PRO A 254 -9.42 -17.97 -4.18
N GLY A 255 -8.56 -18.85 -4.68
CA GLY A 255 -8.93 -20.23 -4.99
C GLY A 255 -9.22 -20.99 -3.70
N TYR A 256 -8.41 -20.74 -2.66
CA TYR A 256 -8.53 -21.35 -1.35
C TYR A 256 -7.81 -20.50 -0.31
N SER A 257 -8.50 -20.18 0.78
CA SER A 257 -7.91 -19.54 1.96
C SER A 257 -8.34 -20.32 3.20
N ARG A 258 -7.37 -20.71 4.01
CA ARG A 258 -7.61 -21.45 5.25
C ARG A 258 -6.60 -21.04 6.30
N SER A 259 -7.06 -20.72 7.51
CA SER A 259 -6.19 -20.57 8.69
C SER A 259 -6.62 -21.51 9.80
N LYS A 260 -5.63 -22.05 10.50
CA LYS A 260 -5.79 -22.84 11.72
C LYS A 260 -5.18 -22.04 12.86
N ASP A 261 -5.92 -21.88 13.92
CA ASP A 261 -5.54 -21.19 15.14
C ASP A 261 -5.54 -22.18 16.29
N PHE A 262 -4.52 -22.07 17.14
CA PHE A 262 -4.48 -22.78 18.40
C PHE A 262 -4.18 -21.78 19.50
N PHE A 263 -5.09 -21.65 20.47
CA PHE A 263 -4.94 -20.86 21.69
C PHE A 263 -4.83 -21.77 22.88
N ASP A 264 -3.87 -21.47 23.74
CA ASP A 264 -3.64 -22.08 25.03
C ASP A 264 -3.67 -20.97 26.07
N SER A 265 -4.69 -20.93 26.94
CA SER A 265 -5.03 -19.82 27.82
C SER A 265 -5.07 -20.25 29.26
N GLN A 266 -4.25 -19.63 30.12
CA GLN A 266 -4.34 -19.73 31.57
C GLN A 266 -5.00 -18.48 32.12
N VAL A 267 -6.03 -18.63 32.95
CA VAL A 267 -6.80 -17.53 33.54
C VAL A 267 -6.70 -17.57 35.04
N THR A 268 -6.45 -16.38 35.66
CA THR A 268 -6.47 -16.19 37.11
C THR A 268 -7.45 -15.10 37.51
N ALA A 269 -8.06 -15.23 38.68
CA ALA A 269 -8.91 -14.25 39.34
C ALA A 269 -8.30 -13.92 40.71
N ASP A 270 -7.96 -12.63 40.94
CA ASP A 270 -7.27 -12.17 42.16
C ASP A 270 -6.00 -12.98 42.48
N GLY A 271 -5.25 -13.34 41.42
CA GLY A 271 -4.02 -14.13 41.53
C GLY A 271 -4.21 -15.63 41.80
N LYS A 272 -5.45 -16.12 41.91
CA LYS A 272 -5.76 -17.53 42.06
C LYS A 272 -6.11 -18.14 40.70
N PHE A 273 -5.71 -19.40 40.48
CA PHE A 273 -6.10 -20.14 39.29
C PHE A 273 -7.62 -20.16 39.15
N TYR A 274 -8.10 -19.84 37.95
CA TYR A 274 -9.52 -19.80 37.63
C TYR A 274 -9.91 -20.82 36.56
N ASP A 275 -9.14 -20.90 35.45
CA ASP A 275 -9.42 -21.86 34.36
C ASP A 275 -8.19 -22.06 33.47
N TYR A 276 -8.16 -23.18 32.78
CA TYR A 276 -7.24 -23.49 31.70
C TYR A 276 -8.05 -23.87 30.45
N ILE A 277 -7.83 -23.14 29.36
CA ILE A 277 -8.66 -23.20 28.17
C ILE A 277 -7.81 -23.50 26.96
N LYS A 278 -8.22 -24.48 26.16
CA LYS A 278 -7.66 -24.75 24.83
C LYS A 278 -8.69 -24.45 23.77
N THR A 279 -8.33 -23.62 22.80
CA THR A 279 -9.22 -23.29 21.69
C THR A 279 -8.59 -23.69 20.37
N TYR A 280 -9.30 -24.48 19.58
CA TYR A 280 -8.91 -24.88 18.22
C TYR A 280 -9.80 -24.12 17.24
N GLY A 281 -9.18 -23.21 16.50
CA GLY A 281 -9.84 -22.39 15.50
C GLY A 281 -9.56 -22.88 14.08
N LEU A 282 -10.54 -22.77 13.21
CA LEU A 282 -10.41 -22.98 11.78
C LEU A 282 -11.22 -21.92 11.05
N THR A 283 -10.57 -21.09 10.25
CA THR A 283 -11.24 -20.15 9.33
C THR A 283 -11.01 -20.57 7.89
N VAL A 284 -12.07 -20.59 7.11
CA VAL A 284 -12.04 -20.93 5.68
C VAL A 284 -12.80 -19.88 4.90
N ASP A 285 -12.11 -19.22 3.94
CA ASP A 285 -12.74 -18.35 2.96
C ASP A 285 -12.98 -19.12 1.68
N LYS A 286 -14.21 -19.05 1.16
CA LYS A 286 -14.64 -19.73 -0.06
C LYS A 286 -15.34 -18.75 -1.01
N ASP A 287 -15.18 -18.98 -2.32
CA ASP A 287 -15.94 -18.30 -3.37
C ASP A 287 -16.00 -16.78 -3.17
N SER A 288 -14.80 -16.16 -3.01
CA SER A 288 -14.67 -14.75 -2.67
C SER A 288 -14.08 -13.92 -3.84
N PRO A 289 -14.68 -13.95 -5.06
CA PRO A 289 -14.15 -13.18 -6.18
C PRO A 289 -14.40 -11.69 -6.03
N SER A 290 -13.46 -10.90 -6.53
CA SER A 290 -13.64 -9.47 -6.74
C SER A 290 -13.41 -9.09 -8.19
N HIS A 291 -14.29 -8.25 -8.71
CA HIS A 291 -14.29 -7.77 -10.09
C HIS A 291 -14.13 -6.25 -10.07
N GLN A 292 -13.16 -5.74 -10.81
CA GLN A 292 -13.00 -4.30 -11.01
C GLN A 292 -12.92 -3.99 -12.49
N PHE A 293 -13.72 -3.03 -12.92
CA PHE A 293 -13.68 -2.44 -14.26
C PHE A 293 -13.24 -0.99 -14.15
N ASN A 294 -12.34 -0.56 -15.01
CA ASN A 294 -11.98 0.84 -15.15
C ASN A 294 -12.06 1.22 -16.63
N ALA A 295 -12.69 2.33 -16.94
CA ALA A 295 -12.67 2.97 -18.26
C ALA A 295 -12.14 4.39 -18.12
N TYR A 296 -11.39 4.86 -19.13
CA TYR A 296 -10.87 6.22 -19.13
C TYR A 296 -10.94 6.88 -20.52
N TYR A 297 -11.05 8.18 -20.51
CA TYR A 297 -10.71 9.08 -21.61
C TYR A 297 -9.64 10.06 -21.11
N ASN A 298 -8.56 10.21 -21.87
CA ASN A 298 -7.53 11.21 -21.64
C ASN A 298 -7.27 11.96 -22.94
N GLY A 299 -7.46 13.29 -22.93
CA GLY A 299 -7.36 14.10 -24.14
C GLY A 299 -6.91 15.52 -23.87
N THR A 300 -6.53 16.23 -24.95
CA THR A 300 -6.17 17.64 -24.93
C THR A 300 -6.94 18.40 -26.01
N LEU A 301 -7.75 19.37 -25.59
CA LEU A 301 -8.51 20.28 -26.46
C LEU A 301 -7.85 21.66 -26.42
N GLY A 302 -7.17 22.04 -27.50
CA GLY A 302 -6.33 23.24 -27.52
C GLY A 302 -5.22 23.15 -26.48
N LYS A 303 -5.27 23.97 -25.43
CA LYS A 303 -4.31 23.96 -24.30
C LYS A 303 -4.88 23.32 -23.03
N THR A 304 -6.11 22.84 -23.07
CA THR A 304 -6.83 22.24 -21.91
C THR A 304 -6.75 20.73 -21.98
N THR A 305 -6.30 20.09 -20.89
CA THR A 305 -6.28 18.64 -20.75
C THR A 305 -7.52 18.17 -20.00
N ILE A 306 -8.05 17.02 -20.42
CA ILE A 306 -9.22 16.35 -19.81
C ILE A 306 -8.79 14.94 -19.43
N ASP A 307 -9.03 14.54 -18.19
CA ASP A 307 -8.85 13.19 -17.67
C ASP A 307 -10.16 12.73 -17.01
N LEU A 308 -10.87 11.79 -17.64
CA LEU A 308 -12.10 11.19 -17.16
C LEU A 308 -11.85 9.73 -16.86
N ASN A 309 -12.21 9.29 -15.66
CA ASN A 309 -12.12 7.90 -15.23
C ASN A 309 -13.44 7.45 -14.60
N THR A 310 -13.84 6.22 -14.88
CA THR A 310 -14.98 5.55 -14.24
C THR A 310 -14.55 4.17 -13.79
N ASP A 311 -14.80 3.84 -12.53
CA ASP A 311 -14.53 2.54 -11.93
C ASP A 311 -15.82 1.90 -11.42
N LEU A 312 -15.97 0.60 -11.69
CA LEU A 312 -17.00 -0.28 -11.12
C LEU A 312 -16.30 -1.37 -10.33
N TYR A 313 -16.76 -1.64 -9.12
CA TYR A 313 -16.22 -2.70 -8.27
C TYR A 313 -17.35 -3.55 -7.69
N PHE A 314 -17.17 -4.86 -7.73
CA PHE A 314 -18.06 -5.85 -7.15
C PHE A 314 -17.24 -6.91 -6.44
N SER A 315 -17.59 -7.23 -5.20
CA SER A 315 -16.97 -8.34 -4.50
C SER A 315 -17.98 -9.07 -3.62
N THR A 316 -17.72 -10.34 -3.41
CA THR A 316 -18.39 -11.16 -2.40
C THR A 316 -17.30 -11.88 -1.62
N ASN A 317 -17.37 -11.85 -0.29
CA ASN A 317 -16.53 -12.64 0.61
C ASN A 317 -17.42 -13.54 1.43
N ARG A 318 -17.05 -14.83 1.56
CA ARG A 318 -17.73 -15.83 2.40
C ARG A 318 -16.70 -16.50 3.28
N ALA A 319 -16.73 -16.15 4.56
CA ALA A 319 -15.86 -16.73 5.59
C ALA A 319 -16.67 -17.63 6.52
N TYR A 320 -16.12 -18.80 6.81
CA TYR A 320 -16.65 -19.75 7.80
C TYR A 320 -15.61 -19.89 8.89
N ALA A 321 -15.98 -19.63 10.12
CA ALA A 321 -15.11 -19.82 11.27
C ALA A 321 -15.70 -20.87 12.21
N TYR A 322 -14.86 -21.80 12.63
CA TYR A 322 -15.14 -22.87 13.56
C TYR A 322 -14.21 -22.70 14.76
N SER A 323 -14.76 -22.68 15.96
CA SER A 323 -14.00 -22.58 17.21
C SER A 323 -14.47 -23.65 18.17
N ASP A 324 -13.60 -24.57 18.53
CA ASP A 324 -13.79 -25.58 19.56
C ASP A 324 -12.98 -25.21 20.79
N GLU A 325 -13.67 -24.77 21.83
CA GLU A 325 -13.08 -24.34 23.10
C GLU A 325 -13.33 -25.35 24.19
N GLN A 326 -12.25 -25.91 24.74
CA GLN A 326 -12.22 -26.87 25.84
C GLN A 326 -11.75 -26.17 27.11
N SER A 327 -12.55 -26.17 28.14
CA SER A 327 -12.27 -25.60 29.45
C SER A 327 -12.04 -26.72 30.46
N GLN A 328 -11.14 -26.48 31.41
CA GLN A 328 -10.88 -27.43 32.49
C GLN A 328 -11.96 -27.37 33.57
N GLU A 329 -12.40 -26.15 33.90
CA GLU A 329 -13.28 -25.88 35.05
C GLU A 329 -14.75 -25.60 34.64
N HIS A 330 -15.00 -25.39 33.32
CA HIS A 330 -16.31 -25.01 32.83
C HIS A 330 -16.72 -25.80 31.59
N ASP A 331 -17.98 -25.70 31.17
CA ASP A 331 -18.46 -26.32 29.97
C ASP A 331 -17.68 -25.89 28.72
N SER A 332 -17.33 -26.85 27.89
CA SER A 332 -16.76 -26.66 26.59
C SER A 332 -17.73 -25.95 25.64
N ARG A 333 -17.20 -25.19 24.68
CA ARG A 333 -18.01 -24.41 23.74
C ARG A 333 -17.62 -24.74 22.31
N ASN A 334 -18.61 -24.96 21.45
CA ASN A 334 -18.43 -25.06 20.02
C ASN A 334 -19.16 -23.88 19.36
N ILE A 335 -18.39 -22.98 18.74
CA ILE A 335 -18.92 -21.76 18.14
C ILE A 335 -18.57 -21.77 16.66
N ASN A 336 -19.60 -21.80 15.84
CA ASN A 336 -19.49 -21.77 14.39
C ASN A 336 -20.12 -20.49 13.88
N SER A 337 -19.43 -19.76 13.03
CA SER A 337 -19.98 -18.57 12.41
C SER A 337 -19.77 -18.58 10.90
N LYS A 338 -20.69 -17.92 10.22
CA LYS A 338 -20.65 -17.67 8.79
C LYS A 338 -20.79 -16.17 8.57
N ASN A 339 -19.84 -15.59 7.86
CA ASN A 339 -19.89 -14.20 7.46
C ASN A 339 -19.95 -14.09 5.93
N ARG A 340 -20.93 -13.34 5.42
CA ARG A 340 -21.06 -13.03 4.00
C ARG A 340 -21.07 -11.53 3.82
N VAL A 341 -20.02 -11.02 3.17
CA VAL A 341 -19.88 -9.61 2.84
C VAL A 341 -20.00 -9.43 1.34
N SER A 342 -20.87 -8.52 0.88
CA SER A 342 -20.95 -8.14 -0.52
C SER A 342 -20.79 -6.63 -0.69
N ASN A 343 -19.94 -6.22 -1.62
CA ASN A 343 -19.66 -4.82 -1.89
C ASN A 343 -19.96 -4.50 -3.36
N LYS A 344 -20.52 -3.31 -3.59
CA LYS A 344 -20.70 -2.72 -4.91
C LYS A 344 -20.28 -1.25 -4.84
N MET A 345 -19.46 -0.82 -5.78
CA MET A 345 -19.03 0.58 -5.87
C MET A 345 -19.06 1.06 -7.32
N VAL A 346 -19.53 2.27 -7.51
CA VAL A 346 -19.42 3.05 -8.73
C VAL A 346 -18.71 4.35 -8.40
N ALA A 347 -17.68 4.68 -9.15
CA ALA A 347 -16.95 5.92 -8.98
C ALA A 347 -16.64 6.57 -10.33
N THR A 348 -16.81 7.87 -10.43
CA THR A 348 -16.44 8.65 -11.62
C THR A 348 -15.69 9.91 -11.21
N LYS A 349 -14.60 10.20 -11.90
CA LYS A 349 -13.73 11.34 -11.63
C LYS A 349 -13.40 12.07 -12.93
N LEU A 350 -13.63 13.37 -12.94
CA LEU A 350 -13.27 14.28 -14.02
C LEU A 350 -12.24 15.29 -13.51
N VAL A 351 -11.11 15.41 -14.21
CA VAL A 351 -10.09 16.45 -13.98
C VAL A 351 -9.87 17.22 -15.27
N ILE A 352 -10.05 18.52 -15.20
CA ILE A 352 -9.78 19.45 -16.31
C ILE A 352 -8.64 20.36 -15.89
N THR A 353 -7.60 20.48 -16.71
CA THR A 353 -6.48 21.37 -16.44
C THR A 353 -6.26 22.32 -17.61
N SER A 354 -6.33 23.63 -17.33
CA SER A 354 -6.18 24.69 -18.30
C SER A 354 -5.07 25.66 -17.87
N PRO A 355 -4.27 26.19 -18.79
CA PRO A 355 -3.35 27.27 -18.47
C PRO A 355 -4.14 28.53 -18.09
N LEU A 356 -3.77 29.17 -17.00
CA LEU A 356 -4.37 30.40 -16.49
C LEU A 356 -3.31 31.29 -15.84
N LEU A 357 -3.23 32.58 -16.21
CA LEU A 357 -2.36 33.60 -15.59
C LEU A 357 -0.90 33.14 -15.38
N GLY A 358 -0.32 32.47 -16.37
CA GLY A 358 1.06 31.94 -16.29
C GLY A 358 1.25 30.72 -15.38
N GLY A 359 0.17 30.11 -14.93
CA GLY A 359 0.14 28.85 -14.20
C GLY A 359 -0.84 27.86 -14.81
N ASN A 360 -1.18 26.82 -14.07
CA ASN A 360 -2.15 25.79 -14.42
C ASN A 360 -3.29 25.78 -13.40
N LEU A 361 -4.51 25.92 -13.88
CA LEU A 361 -5.73 25.74 -13.12
C LEU A 361 -6.27 24.33 -13.37
N SER A 362 -6.35 23.49 -12.35
CA SER A 362 -7.01 22.17 -12.38
C SER A 362 -8.30 22.23 -11.59
N TYR A 363 -9.39 21.76 -12.17
CA TYR A 363 -10.70 21.72 -11.52
C TYR A 363 -11.48 20.48 -11.97
N GLY A 364 -12.48 20.10 -11.21
CA GLY A 364 -13.28 18.94 -11.52
C GLY A 364 -14.10 18.45 -10.34
N ALA A 365 -14.55 17.21 -10.44
CA ALA A 365 -15.32 16.56 -9.39
C ALA A 365 -15.09 15.04 -9.41
N GLU A 366 -15.31 14.43 -8.24
CA GLU A 366 -15.35 12.99 -8.06
C GLU A 366 -16.66 12.62 -7.39
N TYR A 367 -17.34 11.61 -7.93
CA TYR A 367 -18.56 11.02 -7.39
C TYR A 367 -18.29 9.57 -7.06
N ILE A 368 -18.66 9.12 -5.87
CA ILE A 368 -18.54 7.74 -5.42
C ILE A 368 -19.84 7.31 -4.77
N HIS A 369 -20.32 6.12 -5.13
CA HIS A 369 -21.45 5.47 -4.47
C HIS A 369 -21.05 4.04 -4.12
N THR A 370 -21.11 3.72 -2.83
CA THR A 370 -20.78 2.42 -2.26
C THR A 370 -21.98 1.82 -1.58
N HIS A 371 -22.20 0.54 -1.82
CA HIS A 371 -23.20 -0.28 -1.17
C HIS A 371 -22.54 -1.54 -0.62
N ARG A 372 -22.75 -1.82 0.66
CA ARG A 372 -22.23 -3.00 1.35
C ARG A 372 -23.33 -3.68 2.15
N ASN A 373 -23.44 -4.99 2.00
CA ASN A 373 -24.18 -5.86 2.90
C ASN A 373 -23.19 -6.74 3.67
N ASP A 374 -23.46 -6.95 4.94
CA ASP A 374 -22.65 -7.74 5.86
C ASP A 374 -23.57 -8.61 6.71
N ASP A 375 -23.65 -9.90 6.35
CA ASP A 375 -24.54 -10.88 6.98
C ASP A 375 -23.69 -11.81 7.84
N TYR A 376 -23.86 -11.77 9.16
CA TYR A 376 -23.15 -12.58 10.14
C TYR A 376 -24.12 -13.47 10.91
N GLU A 377 -23.89 -14.77 10.82
CA GLU A 377 -24.70 -15.79 11.49
C GLU A 377 -23.83 -16.65 12.41
N VAL A 378 -24.34 -17.01 13.58
CA VAL A 378 -23.65 -17.84 14.57
C VAL A 378 -24.59 -18.89 15.12
N ASN A 379 -24.07 -20.10 15.42
CA ASN A 379 -24.83 -21.20 15.99
C ASN A 379 -25.21 -21.01 17.48
N ARG A 380 -24.42 -20.17 18.22
CA ARG A 380 -24.61 -19.90 19.65
C ARG A 380 -25.16 -18.48 19.85
N THR A 381 -26.45 -18.30 19.52
CA THR A 381 -27.14 -17.02 19.68
C THR A 381 -27.36 -16.61 21.14
N ASP A 382 -27.19 -17.54 22.07
CA ASP A 382 -27.13 -17.31 23.52
C ASP A 382 -25.84 -16.57 23.95
N LEU A 383 -24.76 -16.67 23.19
CA LEU A 383 -23.46 -16.04 23.48
C LEU A 383 -23.18 -14.84 22.59
N LEU A 384 -23.57 -14.88 21.34
CA LEU A 384 -23.32 -13.87 20.31
C LEU A 384 -24.57 -13.62 19.48
N ALA A 385 -24.82 -12.38 19.10
CA ALA A 385 -25.96 -12.06 18.24
C ALA A 385 -25.63 -12.26 16.76
N ASN A 386 -26.62 -12.71 15.98
CA ASN A 386 -26.60 -12.56 14.53
C ASN A 386 -26.66 -11.06 14.16
N SER A 387 -26.06 -10.70 13.03
CA SER A 387 -26.07 -9.32 12.54
C SER A 387 -26.31 -9.29 11.04
N TYR A 388 -27.19 -8.40 10.59
CA TYR A 388 -27.53 -8.19 9.18
C TYR A 388 -27.45 -6.70 8.87
N SER A 389 -26.24 -6.20 8.59
CA SER A 389 -26.07 -4.77 8.37
C SER A 389 -25.97 -4.42 6.89
N LYS A 390 -26.55 -3.30 6.51
CA LYS A 390 -26.44 -2.68 5.20
C LYS A 390 -25.92 -1.26 5.35
N LEU A 391 -24.88 -0.94 4.59
CA LEU A 391 -24.25 0.36 4.57
C LEU A 391 -24.33 0.95 3.15
N GLU A 392 -24.75 2.20 3.05
CA GLU A 392 -24.75 2.98 1.82
C GLU A 392 -23.95 4.26 2.06
N GLU A 393 -22.94 4.51 1.24
CA GLU A 393 -22.18 5.76 1.31
C GLU A 393 -22.16 6.42 -0.06
N GLN A 394 -22.51 7.69 -0.11
CA GLN A 394 -22.43 8.53 -1.29
C GLN A 394 -21.50 9.70 -0.98
N THR A 395 -20.51 9.92 -1.85
CA THR A 395 -19.54 11.02 -1.73
C THR A 395 -19.53 11.87 -3.00
N GLU A 396 -19.69 13.17 -2.83
CA GLU A 396 -19.62 14.18 -3.88
C GLU A 396 -18.48 15.14 -3.56
N SER A 397 -17.51 15.28 -4.46
CA SER A 397 -16.26 15.98 -4.16
C SER A 397 -15.80 16.88 -5.30
N PRO A 398 -16.37 18.10 -5.45
CA PRO A 398 -15.79 19.11 -6.31
C PRO A 398 -14.47 19.64 -5.76
N PHE A 399 -13.55 19.98 -6.67
CA PHE A 399 -12.25 20.52 -6.31
C PHE A 399 -11.73 21.54 -7.33
N ILE A 400 -10.85 22.41 -6.85
CA ILE A 400 -10.10 23.38 -7.64
C ILE A 400 -8.67 23.49 -7.09
N GLN A 401 -7.71 23.62 -7.99
CA GLN A 401 -6.29 23.77 -7.64
C GLN A 401 -5.60 24.68 -8.67
N TYR A 402 -4.81 25.62 -8.18
CA TYR A 402 -3.96 26.45 -8.99
C TYR A 402 -2.49 26.22 -8.66
N ALA A 403 -1.65 26.03 -9.66
CA ALA A 403 -0.21 25.86 -9.50
C ALA A 403 0.54 26.79 -10.46
N ARG A 404 1.49 27.57 -9.91
CA ARG A 404 2.30 28.52 -10.70
C ARG A 404 3.75 28.49 -10.29
N LEU A 405 4.63 28.49 -11.30
CA LEU A 405 6.04 28.77 -11.14
C LEU A 405 6.26 30.28 -11.30
N THR A 406 6.84 30.91 -10.30
CA THR A 406 7.18 32.33 -10.29
C THR A 406 8.69 32.51 -10.17
N PRO A 407 9.25 33.69 -10.45
CA PRO A 407 10.69 33.97 -10.25
C PRO A 407 11.16 33.77 -8.79
N ILE A 408 10.28 33.97 -7.82
CA ILE A 408 10.56 33.82 -6.38
C ILE A 408 10.26 32.43 -5.83
N GLY A 409 9.60 31.55 -6.61
CA GLY A 409 9.30 30.18 -6.17
C GLY A 409 8.05 29.58 -6.79
N ASN A 410 7.72 28.39 -6.38
CA ASN A 410 6.55 27.63 -6.81
C ASN A 410 5.42 27.77 -5.78
N ILE A 411 4.24 28.15 -6.22
CA ILE A 411 3.04 28.23 -5.39
C ILE A 411 2.03 27.20 -5.90
N THR A 412 1.47 26.41 -4.99
CA THR A 412 0.31 25.55 -5.26
C THR A 412 -0.73 25.81 -4.18
N ALA A 413 -1.96 26.14 -4.57
CA ALA A 413 -3.09 26.29 -3.67
C ALA A 413 -4.28 25.51 -4.23
N GLY A 414 -4.98 24.78 -3.38
CA GLY A 414 -6.12 23.96 -3.78
C GLY A 414 -7.13 23.84 -2.66
N LEU A 415 -8.38 23.64 -3.05
CA LEU A 415 -9.51 23.39 -2.17
C LEU A 415 -10.31 22.23 -2.72
N ARG A 416 -10.61 21.24 -1.90
CA ARG A 416 -11.55 20.17 -2.15
C ARG A 416 -12.67 20.29 -1.13
N TYR A 417 -13.89 20.26 -1.59
CA TYR A 417 -15.07 20.10 -0.74
C TYR A 417 -15.54 18.66 -0.85
N GLU A 418 -15.97 18.07 0.26
CA GLU A 418 -16.58 16.74 0.25
C GLU A 418 -17.90 16.78 1.03
N TYR A 419 -18.94 16.32 0.35
CA TYR A 419 -20.23 16.00 0.95
C TYR A 419 -20.40 14.49 0.95
N VAL A 420 -20.44 13.90 2.14
CA VAL A 420 -20.59 12.45 2.35
C VAL A 420 -21.92 12.21 3.05
N ARG A 421 -22.73 11.33 2.48
CA ARG A 421 -23.94 10.76 3.10
C ARG A 421 -23.70 9.30 3.40
N PHE A 422 -23.75 8.96 4.67
CA PHE A 422 -23.63 7.60 5.18
C PHE A 422 -24.94 7.15 5.82
N LYS A 423 -25.51 6.05 5.32
CA LYS A 423 -26.73 5.43 5.83
C LYS A 423 -26.43 4.05 6.35
N TYR A 424 -26.89 3.76 7.53
CA TYR A 424 -26.76 2.47 8.19
C TYR A 424 -28.13 1.85 8.41
N TYR A 425 -28.25 0.56 8.12
CA TYR A 425 -29.45 -0.24 8.35
C TYR A 425 -29.05 -1.48 9.14
N ASP A 426 -29.83 -1.87 10.13
CA ASP A 426 -29.70 -3.12 10.88
C ASP A 426 -30.99 -3.95 10.67
N ALA A 427 -30.84 -5.21 10.24
CA ALA A 427 -31.95 -6.09 9.87
C ALA A 427 -32.98 -5.42 8.92
N GLY A 428 -32.52 -4.57 8.00
CA GLY A 428 -33.33 -3.83 7.05
C GLY A 428 -33.95 -2.52 7.61
N ILE A 429 -33.81 -2.25 8.91
CA ILE A 429 -34.36 -1.05 9.58
C ILE A 429 -33.30 0.06 9.57
N TYR A 430 -33.69 1.24 9.06
CA TYR A 430 -32.82 2.41 9.08
C TYR A 430 -32.47 2.84 10.50
N GLN A 431 -31.19 3.07 10.77
CA GLN A 431 -30.65 3.47 12.06
C GLN A 431 -30.19 4.93 12.02
N PRO A 432 -31.00 5.86 12.52
CA PRO A 432 -30.67 7.30 12.44
C PRO A 432 -29.43 7.70 13.24
N GLU A 433 -29.14 7.03 14.35
CA GLU A 433 -27.99 7.36 15.21
C GLU A 433 -26.65 6.97 14.60
N GLN A 434 -26.60 5.87 13.81
CA GLN A 434 -25.43 5.44 13.08
C GLN A 434 -25.30 6.11 11.71
N SER A 435 -26.41 6.69 11.20
CA SER A 435 -26.45 7.37 9.90
C SER A 435 -26.03 8.83 10.04
N ARG A 436 -25.19 9.31 9.13
CA ARG A 436 -24.55 10.64 9.25
C ARG A 436 -24.32 11.30 7.90
N SER A 437 -24.17 12.63 7.94
CA SER A 437 -23.69 13.40 6.80
C SER A 437 -22.52 14.28 7.22
N PHE A 438 -21.48 14.31 6.40
CA PHE A 438 -20.30 15.14 6.62
C PHE A 438 -20.19 16.18 5.51
N ARG A 439 -19.82 17.41 5.89
CA ARG A 439 -19.55 18.53 4.97
C ARG A 439 -18.20 19.13 5.35
N ASN A 440 -17.17 18.78 4.59
CA ASN A 440 -15.81 19.13 4.97
C ASN A 440 -15.08 19.85 3.83
N PHE A 441 -14.25 20.82 4.20
CA PHE A 441 -13.30 21.49 3.32
C PHE A 441 -11.89 20.99 3.59
N PHE A 442 -11.17 20.65 2.53
CA PHE A 442 -9.80 20.17 2.57
C PHE A 442 -8.87 21.11 1.79
N PRO A 443 -8.45 22.21 2.41
CA PRO A 443 -7.49 23.12 1.82
C PRO A 443 -6.10 22.51 1.77
N THR A 444 -5.36 22.83 0.71
CA THR A 444 -3.93 22.53 0.55
C THR A 444 -3.24 23.78 0.03
N ILE A 445 -2.13 24.16 0.65
CA ILE A 445 -1.27 25.25 0.16
C ILE A 445 0.18 24.84 0.32
N SER A 446 1.01 25.13 -0.67
CA SER A 446 2.45 24.93 -0.59
C SER A 446 3.19 26.04 -1.30
N TYR A 447 4.30 26.44 -0.70
CA TYR A 447 5.25 27.37 -1.27
C TYR A 447 6.64 26.77 -1.26
N GLY A 448 7.27 26.66 -2.44
CA GLY A 448 8.61 26.11 -2.59
C GLY A 448 9.54 27.15 -3.22
N ALA A 449 10.69 27.38 -2.60
CA ALA A 449 11.67 28.34 -3.09
C ALA A 449 13.12 27.82 -2.91
N LYS A 450 14.05 28.43 -3.66
CA LYS A 450 15.47 28.21 -3.45
C LYS A 450 15.98 29.23 -2.42
N ILE A 451 16.46 28.75 -1.29
CA ILE A 451 17.04 29.55 -0.22
C ILE A 451 18.55 29.24 -0.18
N GLY A 452 19.36 30.10 -0.73
CA GLY A 452 20.78 29.85 -0.93
C GLY A 452 21.01 28.62 -1.81
N LYS A 453 21.61 27.56 -1.28
CA LYS A 453 21.84 26.26 -1.97
C LYS A 453 20.77 25.23 -1.71
N VAL A 454 19.79 25.49 -0.85
CA VAL A 454 18.72 24.59 -0.45
C VAL A 454 17.46 24.87 -1.27
N MET A 455 16.85 23.82 -1.83
CA MET A 455 15.50 23.88 -2.38
C MET A 455 14.54 23.53 -1.23
N ALA A 456 13.85 24.51 -0.68
CA ALA A 456 12.97 24.38 0.47
C ALA A 456 11.48 24.44 0.06
N GLN A 457 10.60 23.84 0.86
CA GLN A 457 9.15 23.92 0.70
C GLN A 457 8.48 23.95 2.07
N LEU A 458 7.55 24.87 2.24
CA LEU A 458 6.59 24.90 3.35
C LEU A 458 5.21 24.55 2.81
N SER A 459 4.47 23.70 3.51
CA SER A 459 3.12 23.36 3.13
C SER A 459 2.20 23.22 4.33
N TYR A 460 0.93 23.54 4.11
CA TYR A 460 -0.18 23.24 5.00
C TYR A 460 -1.22 22.44 4.24
N SER A 461 -1.78 21.41 4.88
CA SER A 461 -2.86 20.61 4.30
C SER A 461 -3.80 20.09 5.38
N VAL A 462 -5.07 20.01 5.04
CA VAL A 462 -6.08 19.27 5.79
C VAL A 462 -6.42 18.00 5.03
N LYS A 463 -6.33 16.86 5.71
CA LYS A 463 -6.59 15.53 5.15
C LYS A 463 -7.56 14.77 6.05
N THR A 464 -8.17 13.70 5.54
CA THR A 464 -9.05 12.84 6.33
C THR A 464 -8.51 11.41 6.40
N SER A 465 -8.87 10.68 7.46
CA SER A 465 -8.78 9.23 7.53
C SER A 465 -10.17 8.70 7.85
N ARG A 466 -10.74 7.93 6.95
CA ARG A 466 -12.07 7.34 7.14
C ARG A 466 -11.92 5.94 7.72
N PRO A 467 -12.79 5.52 8.67
CA PRO A 467 -12.81 4.15 9.13
C PRO A 467 -13.09 3.20 7.95
N SER A 468 -12.50 1.99 7.97
CA SER A 468 -12.87 0.95 7.04
C SER A 468 -14.29 0.46 7.33
N TYR A 469 -14.94 -0.15 6.34
CA TYR A 469 -16.29 -0.69 6.56
C TYR A 469 -16.32 -1.82 7.59
N SER A 470 -15.23 -2.59 7.72
CA SER A 470 -15.10 -3.59 8.80
C SER A 470 -15.01 -2.95 10.18
N GLN A 471 -14.43 -1.75 10.31
CA GLN A 471 -14.42 -1.00 11.57
C GLN A 471 -15.79 -0.40 11.92
N LEU A 472 -16.68 -0.22 10.92
CA LEU A 472 -18.07 0.26 11.10
C LEU A 472 -19.08 -0.88 11.26
N SER A 473 -18.66 -2.15 11.16
CA SER A 473 -19.54 -3.31 11.34
C SER A 473 -19.91 -3.49 12.81
N ASN A 474 -21.09 -4.05 13.07
CA ASN A 474 -21.53 -4.47 14.40
C ASN A 474 -21.38 -5.99 14.65
N ASN A 475 -20.74 -6.71 13.73
CA ASN A 475 -20.46 -8.14 13.88
C ASN A 475 -19.56 -8.38 15.09
N VAL A 476 -19.90 -9.35 15.92
CA VAL A 476 -19.10 -9.72 17.10
C VAL A 476 -18.39 -11.05 16.84
N SER A 477 -17.06 -10.98 16.71
CA SER A 477 -16.20 -12.15 16.56
C SER A 477 -15.82 -12.72 17.92
N TYR A 478 -15.90 -14.02 18.07
CA TYR A 478 -15.48 -14.78 19.26
C TYR A 478 -13.98 -15.07 19.19
N MET A 479 -13.23 -14.61 20.19
CA MET A 479 -11.80 -14.97 20.35
C MET A 479 -11.65 -16.12 21.35
N ASN A 480 -12.23 -15.97 22.53
CA ASN A 480 -12.38 -16.94 23.61
C ASN A 480 -13.49 -16.49 24.55
N ARG A 481 -13.78 -17.24 25.62
CA ARG A 481 -14.86 -16.89 26.57
C ARG A 481 -14.71 -15.56 27.30
N PHE A 482 -13.50 -15.00 27.35
CA PHE A 482 -13.19 -13.73 28.02
C PHE A 482 -12.91 -12.59 27.03
N THR A 483 -12.80 -12.86 25.73
CA THR A 483 -12.44 -11.83 24.76
C THR A 483 -13.28 -11.93 23.50
N ARG A 484 -13.90 -10.84 23.12
CA ARG A 484 -14.66 -10.67 21.88
C ARG A 484 -14.15 -9.45 21.13
N GLN A 485 -14.39 -9.40 19.84
CA GLN A 485 -14.01 -8.27 19.00
C GLN A 485 -15.16 -7.82 18.12
N THR A 486 -15.36 -6.51 18.00
CA THR A 486 -16.36 -5.91 17.13
C THR A 486 -15.84 -4.65 16.46
N GLY A 487 -16.52 -4.18 15.42
CA GLY A 487 -16.35 -2.81 14.93
C GLY A 487 -17.12 -1.82 15.82
N ASN A 488 -17.22 -0.57 15.36
CA ASN A 488 -17.99 0.47 16.01
C ASN A 488 -18.68 1.34 14.93
N PRO A 489 -19.98 1.18 14.70
CA PRO A 489 -20.69 1.95 13.69
C PRO A 489 -20.82 3.45 14.01
N TYR A 490 -20.46 3.87 15.23
CA TYR A 490 -20.45 5.29 15.64
C TYR A 490 -19.14 6.03 15.37
N LEU A 491 -18.15 5.39 14.72
CA LEU A 491 -16.87 6.04 14.43
C LEU A 491 -17.03 7.19 13.44
N ASP A 492 -16.52 8.36 13.82
CA ASP A 492 -16.38 9.51 12.95
C ASP A 492 -15.10 9.49 12.09
N ASN A 493 -15.11 10.27 11.03
CA ASN A 493 -13.91 10.49 10.22
C ASN A 493 -12.87 11.31 11.00
N GLU A 494 -11.61 10.85 10.95
CA GLU A 494 -10.48 11.61 11.48
C GLU A 494 -10.14 12.76 10.53
N THR A 495 -9.86 13.95 11.08
CA THR A 495 -9.37 15.12 10.32
C THR A 495 -7.96 15.46 10.76
N ASN A 496 -7.04 15.50 9.80
CA ASN A 496 -5.61 15.68 10.00
C ASN A 496 -5.15 17.06 9.50
N HIS A 497 -4.85 17.99 10.39
CA HIS A 497 -4.17 19.23 10.07
C HIS A 497 -2.67 19.01 10.08
N ARG A 498 -1.99 19.38 8.99
CA ARG A 498 -0.55 19.15 8.81
C ARG A 498 0.17 20.41 8.37
N VAL A 499 1.27 20.70 9.06
CA VAL A 499 2.26 21.69 8.62
C VAL A 499 3.56 20.96 8.37
N GLU A 500 4.15 21.13 7.20
CA GLU A 500 5.38 20.45 6.81
C GLU A 500 6.38 21.44 6.23
N PHE A 501 7.60 21.34 6.71
CA PHE A 501 8.78 21.97 6.12
C PHE A 501 9.71 20.88 5.61
N SER A 502 10.12 20.98 4.33
CA SER A 502 11.06 20.04 3.70
C SER A 502 12.08 20.75 2.87
N GLY A 503 13.27 20.16 2.75
CA GLY A 503 14.34 20.73 1.96
C GLY A 503 15.26 19.70 1.35
N VAL A 504 15.92 20.10 0.25
CA VAL A 504 16.92 19.30 -0.47
C VAL A 504 18.18 20.12 -0.71
N TRP A 505 19.32 19.57 -0.33
CA TRP A 505 20.63 20.12 -0.61
C TRP A 505 21.56 19.02 -1.13
N LYS A 506 21.95 19.12 -2.40
CA LYS A 506 22.74 18.08 -3.07
C LYS A 506 22.06 16.69 -2.95
N PHE A 507 22.69 15.78 -2.20
CA PHE A 507 22.20 14.42 -1.93
C PHE A 507 21.54 14.27 -0.56
N ILE A 508 21.35 15.37 0.18
CA ILE A 508 20.71 15.37 1.50
C ILE A 508 19.29 15.91 1.36
N GLN A 509 18.34 15.22 1.94
CA GLN A 509 16.95 15.64 2.11
C GLN A 509 16.60 15.65 3.59
N PHE A 510 15.80 16.63 4.01
CA PHE A 510 15.23 16.67 5.36
C PHE A 510 13.75 17.06 5.31
N MET A 511 13.01 16.67 6.32
CA MET A 511 11.60 16.99 6.50
C MET A 511 11.26 17.06 7.99
N ILE A 512 10.43 18.04 8.35
CA ILE A 512 9.76 18.13 9.64
C ILE A 512 8.28 18.31 9.37
N ASN A 513 7.46 17.45 9.95
CA ASN A 513 6.00 17.44 9.80
C ASN A 513 5.37 17.47 11.18
N TYR A 514 4.56 18.47 11.46
CA TYR A 514 3.66 18.51 12.60
C TYR A 514 2.24 18.12 12.18
N LYS A 515 1.61 17.21 12.92
CA LYS A 515 0.25 16.71 12.65
C LYS A 515 -0.62 16.84 13.90
N ASP A 516 -1.80 17.45 13.77
CA ASP A 516 -2.90 17.43 14.74
C ASP A 516 -4.06 16.62 14.13
N SER A 517 -4.27 15.41 14.66
CA SER A 517 -5.37 14.52 14.28
C SER A 517 -6.55 14.79 15.19
N ARG A 518 -7.63 15.36 14.66
CA ARG A 518 -8.90 15.57 15.37
C ARG A 518 -9.83 14.39 15.12
N ASN A 519 -10.60 13.99 16.11
CA ASN A 519 -11.40 12.76 16.12
C ASN A 519 -10.52 11.53 15.77
N ALA A 520 -9.30 11.48 16.31
CA ALA A 520 -8.36 10.40 16.03
C ALA A 520 -8.94 9.05 16.46
N ILE A 521 -8.82 8.03 15.60
CA ILE A 521 -9.33 6.70 15.89
C ILE A 521 -8.23 5.88 16.56
N ILE A 522 -8.52 5.39 17.78
CA ILE A 522 -7.60 4.53 18.55
C ILE A 522 -8.19 3.14 18.78
N TYR A 523 -7.36 2.20 19.18
CA TYR A 523 -7.81 0.92 19.73
C TYR A 523 -8.52 1.16 21.05
N TRP A 524 -9.59 0.40 21.29
CA TRP A 524 -10.36 0.54 22.50
C TRP A 524 -10.92 -0.78 22.96
N ALA A 525 -11.02 -0.96 24.26
CA ALA A 525 -11.64 -2.12 24.84
C ALA A 525 -12.48 -1.70 26.07
N GLU A 526 -13.64 -2.30 26.19
CA GLU A 526 -14.57 -2.10 27.31
C GLU A 526 -15.05 -3.46 27.81
N GLN A 527 -15.43 -3.54 29.07
CA GLN A 527 -16.03 -4.73 29.66
C GLN A 527 -17.51 -4.78 29.28
N ILE A 528 -18.04 -6.01 29.10
CA ILE A 528 -19.46 -6.20 28.80
C ILE A 528 -20.29 -5.93 30.08
N PRO A 529 -21.30 -5.04 30.04
CA PRO A 529 -22.18 -4.81 31.17
C PRO A 529 -22.81 -6.10 31.70
N GLY A 530 -22.72 -6.32 33.02
CA GLY A 530 -23.24 -7.53 33.69
C GLY A 530 -22.31 -8.75 33.60
N ASN A 531 -21.20 -8.67 32.86
CA ASN A 531 -20.13 -9.69 32.88
C ASN A 531 -18.77 -9.03 32.62
N GLU A 532 -18.25 -8.35 33.64
CA GLU A 532 -17.02 -7.56 33.53
C GLU A 532 -15.74 -8.39 33.30
N ALA A 533 -15.80 -9.72 33.44
CA ALA A 533 -14.72 -10.62 33.05
C ALA A 533 -14.53 -10.66 31.52
N ILE A 534 -15.57 -10.31 30.73
CA ILE A 534 -15.52 -10.35 29.27
C ILE A 534 -15.14 -8.97 28.72
N THR A 535 -14.08 -8.93 27.96
CA THR A 535 -13.60 -7.75 27.23
C THR A 535 -14.11 -7.73 25.79
N MET A 536 -14.69 -6.60 25.38
CA MET A 536 -15.05 -6.29 24.00
C MET A 536 -14.01 -5.36 23.40
N ILE A 537 -13.19 -5.84 22.48
CA ILE A 537 -12.19 -5.04 21.75
C ILE A 537 -12.85 -4.38 20.54
N SER A 538 -12.65 -3.08 20.38
CA SER A 538 -13.23 -2.25 19.32
C SER A 538 -12.33 -1.07 18.96
N ARG A 539 -12.92 0.03 18.50
CA ARG A 539 -12.29 1.32 18.18
C ARG A 539 -13.10 2.46 18.77
N LYS A 540 -12.42 3.59 19.04
CA LYS A 540 -13.05 4.80 19.56
C LYS A 540 -12.40 6.05 18.98
N ASN A 541 -13.18 7.11 18.79
CA ASN A 541 -12.62 8.42 18.50
C ASN A 541 -12.18 9.11 19.79
N VAL A 542 -11.01 9.76 19.75
CA VAL A 542 -10.51 10.68 20.78
C VAL A 542 -10.38 12.08 20.20
N LYS A 543 -10.55 13.10 21.04
CA LYS A 543 -10.66 14.50 20.61
C LYS A 543 -9.48 14.97 19.75
N SER A 544 -8.25 14.66 20.14
CA SER A 544 -7.04 15.08 19.45
C SER A 544 -5.85 14.18 19.80
N LEU A 545 -5.04 13.89 18.78
CA LEU A 545 -3.74 13.25 18.90
C LEU A 545 -2.72 14.06 18.09
N LYS A 546 -1.75 14.66 18.76
CA LYS A 546 -0.72 15.47 18.14
C LYS A 546 0.56 14.67 17.98
N SER A 547 1.29 14.90 16.89
CA SER A 547 2.58 14.26 16.66
C SER A 547 3.48 15.09 15.78
N MET A 548 4.78 14.91 15.93
CA MET A 548 5.81 15.45 15.06
C MET A 548 6.64 14.31 14.48
N THR A 549 6.94 14.39 13.20
CA THR A 549 7.87 13.50 12.51
C THR A 549 9.01 14.35 11.94
N ALA A 550 10.23 14.03 12.28
CA ALA A 550 11.43 14.61 11.69
C ALA A 550 12.18 13.51 10.96
N TYR A 551 12.77 13.85 9.82
CA TYR A 551 13.43 12.87 8.96
C TYR A 551 14.58 13.52 8.20
N ILE A 552 15.72 12.81 8.07
CA ILE A 552 16.85 13.17 7.23
C ILE A 552 17.29 11.95 6.42
N SER A 553 17.58 12.18 5.16
CA SER A 553 18.09 11.16 4.22
C SER A 553 19.34 11.69 3.52
N ALA A 554 20.34 10.83 3.38
CA ALA A 554 21.54 11.10 2.59
C ALA A 554 21.81 9.91 1.65
N ALA A 555 21.96 10.19 0.35
CA ALA A 555 22.22 9.19 -0.67
C ALA A 555 23.38 9.63 -1.59
N PRO A 556 24.63 9.63 -1.11
CA PRO A 556 25.79 9.94 -1.92
C PRO A 556 26.07 8.81 -2.94
N LYS A 557 26.89 9.10 -3.94
CA LYS A 557 27.39 8.14 -4.91
C LYS A 557 28.90 7.97 -4.71
N ILE A 558 29.34 6.73 -4.47
CA ILE A 558 30.76 6.40 -4.19
C ILE A 558 31.20 5.24 -5.10
N GLY A 559 31.65 5.53 -6.31
CA GLY A 559 32.09 4.53 -7.26
C GLY A 559 30.98 3.50 -7.59
N ILE A 560 31.23 2.22 -7.30
CA ILE A 560 30.29 1.09 -7.47
C ILE A 560 29.24 1.01 -6.35
N TRP A 561 29.43 1.71 -5.25
CA TRP A 561 28.60 1.71 -4.06
C TRP A 561 27.63 2.89 -4.06
N ALA A 562 26.35 2.59 -3.83
CA ALA A 562 25.27 3.56 -3.68
C ALA A 562 24.61 3.39 -2.32
N PRO A 563 25.19 3.97 -1.25
CA PRO A 563 24.57 3.95 0.07
C PRO A 563 23.40 4.92 0.15
N GLN A 564 22.42 4.57 0.98
CA GLN A 564 21.39 5.50 1.44
C GLN A 564 21.19 5.34 2.93
N ILE A 565 21.36 6.41 3.66
CA ILE A 565 21.15 6.50 5.10
C ILE A 565 19.89 7.32 5.34
N ASN A 566 18.94 6.77 6.07
CA ASN A 566 17.70 7.43 6.44
C ASN A 566 17.59 7.38 7.96
N LEU A 567 17.43 8.52 8.61
CA LEU A 567 17.19 8.63 10.04
C LEU A 567 15.90 9.40 10.28
N GLY A 568 15.06 8.87 11.13
CA GLY A 568 13.76 9.46 11.45
C GLY A 568 13.43 9.38 12.93
N MET A 569 12.62 10.32 13.37
CA MET A 569 12.03 10.35 14.70
C MET A 569 10.55 10.71 14.57
N GLN A 570 9.71 9.95 15.26
CA GLN A 570 8.30 10.29 15.44
C GLN A 570 8.01 10.46 16.93
N LYS A 571 7.50 11.61 17.32
CA LYS A 571 7.14 11.92 18.70
C LYS A 571 5.66 12.27 18.79
N PRO A 572 4.84 11.45 19.48
CA PRO A 572 3.47 11.82 19.83
C PRO A 572 3.43 12.71 21.07
N TRP A 573 2.32 13.44 21.21
CA TRP A 573 1.88 14.10 22.44
C TRP A 573 0.44 13.71 22.68
N PHE A 574 0.27 12.68 23.51
CA PHE A 574 -1.04 12.14 23.84
C PHE A 574 -1.07 11.70 25.30
N THR A 575 -2.10 12.09 26.03
CA THR A 575 -2.39 11.56 27.35
C THR A 575 -3.73 10.85 27.27
N LEU A 576 -3.72 9.57 27.60
CA LEU A 576 -4.92 8.76 27.69
C LEU A 576 -5.38 8.73 29.15
N HIS A 577 -6.57 9.23 29.40
CA HIS A 577 -7.23 9.12 30.70
C HIS A 577 -8.17 7.92 30.66
N THR A 578 -7.99 7.01 31.59
CA THR A 578 -8.78 5.80 31.77
C THR A 578 -9.26 5.71 33.23
N ASP A 579 -10.11 4.75 33.54
CA ASP A 579 -10.58 4.51 34.90
C ASP A 579 -9.48 4.00 35.84
N VAL A 580 -8.43 3.37 35.25
CA VAL A 580 -7.32 2.81 36.02
C VAL A 580 -6.23 3.84 36.27
N ALA A 581 -5.84 4.62 35.26
CA ALA A 581 -4.72 5.56 35.34
C ALA A 581 -4.73 6.59 34.21
N SER A 582 -3.87 7.60 34.33
CA SER A 582 -3.55 8.54 33.25
C SER A 582 -2.21 8.17 32.63
N TYR A 583 -2.24 7.67 31.39
CA TYR A 583 -1.04 7.23 30.66
C TYR A 583 -0.48 8.36 29.80
N ARG A 584 0.74 8.78 30.06
CA ARG A 584 1.45 9.80 29.28
C ARG A 584 2.20 9.15 28.12
N LEU A 585 1.61 9.12 26.92
CA LEU A 585 2.09 8.42 25.74
C LEU A 585 2.86 9.39 24.84
N ASN A 586 4.10 9.72 25.21
CA ASN A 586 4.92 10.74 24.56
C ASN A 586 6.36 10.31 24.29
N ARG A 587 6.71 9.02 24.44
CA ARG A 587 8.05 8.51 24.13
C ARG A 587 8.27 8.49 22.61
N PRO A 588 9.36 9.11 22.09
CA PRO A 588 9.63 9.11 20.67
C PRO A 588 10.00 7.71 20.17
N ILE A 589 9.69 7.45 18.88
CA ILE A 589 10.17 6.30 18.13
C ILE A 589 11.26 6.80 17.19
N PHE A 590 12.45 6.20 17.26
CA PHE A 590 13.53 6.42 16.30
C PHE A 590 13.54 5.34 15.26
N MET A 591 13.78 5.72 14.00
CA MET A 591 13.84 4.83 12.86
C MET A 591 15.13 5.07 12.09
N GLY A 592 15.79 3.99 11.68
CA GLY A 592 16.98 4.05 10.85
C GLY A 592 16.90 3.04 9.71
N ASN A 593 17.27 3.45 8.49
CA ASN A 593 17.47 2.52 7.38
C ASN A 593 18.84 2.81 6.77
N PHE A 594 19.59 1.77 6.52
CA PHE A 594 20.86 1.80 5.82
C PHE A 594 20.82 0.83 4.66
N ASN A 595 20.50 1.35 3.47
CA ASN A 595 20.36 0.58 2.25
C ASN A 595 21.65 0.72 1.44
N ASN A 596 22.22 -0.41 1.01
CA ASN A 596 23.46 -0.44 0.26
C ASN A 596 23.27 -1.24 -1.01
N ALA A 597 23.57 -0.64 -2.16
CA ALA A 597 23.63 -1.32 -3.43
C ALA A 597 25.05 -1.25 -4.01
N PHE A 598 25.55 -2.40 -4.42
CA PHE A 598 26.85 -2.54 -5.07
C PHE A 598 26.64 -3.07 -6.49
N SER A 599 27.05 -2.28 -7.49
CA SER A 599 27.00 -2.68 -8.91
C SER A 599 28.39 -3.09 -9.37
N LEU A 600 28.64 -4.41 -9.41
CA LEU A 600 29.93 -4.98 -9.78
C LEU A 600 30.14 -4.99 -11.30
N SER A 601 31.38 -4.89 -11.75
CA SER A 601 31.77 -4.89 -13.18
C SER A 601 31.34 -6.17 -13.93
N CYS A 602 31.22 -7.32 -13.21
CA CYS A 602 30.76 -8.60 -13.77
C CYS A 602 29.22 -8.67 -13.98
N GLY A 603 28.48 -7.55 -13.80
CA GLY A 603 27.03 -7.47 -13.98
C GLY A 603 26.23 -8.04 -12.82
N ILE A 604 26.87 -8.29 -11.67
CA ILE A 604 26.22 -8.69 -10.42
C ILE A 604 25.82 -7.41 -9.66
N THR A 605 24.59 -7.38 -9.14
CA THR A 605 24.15 -6.40 -8.17
C THR A 605 23.97 -7.08 -6.81
N LEU A 606 24.60 -6.55 -5.77
CA LEU A 606 24.44 -6.96 -4.38
C LEU A 606 23.72 -5.84 -3.63
N ASN A 607 22.63 -6.16 -2.94
CA ASN A 607 21.96 -5.24 -2.02
C ASN A 607 22.06 -5.77 -0.59
N VAL A 608 22.35 -4.87 0.36
CA VAL A 608 22.39 -5.14 1.79
C VAL A 608 21.61 -4.05 2.50
N ASP A 609 20.44 -4.38 2.97
CA ASP A 609 19.46 -3.45 3.54
C ASP A 609 19.28 -3.74 5.03
N TYR A 610 19.59 -2.76 5.89
CA TYR A 610 19.39 -2.86 7.33
C TYR A 610 18.38 -1.83 7.80
N ARG A 611 17.41 -2.26 8.64
CA ARG A 611 16.39 -1.40 9.24
C ARG A 611 16.39 -1.56 10.76
N TYR A 612 16.24 -0.42 11.43
CA TYR A 612 16.10 -0.31 12.87
C TYR A 612 14.85 0.49 13.24
N GLN A 613 14.15 0.07 14.29
CA GLN A 613 13.09 0.82 14.93
C GLN A 613 13.21 0.66 16.44
N SER A 614 13.22 1.78 17.17
CA SER A 614 13.28 1.80 18.62
C SER A 614 11.93 1.52 19.27
N LYS A 615 11.93 1.29 20.56
CA LYS A 615 10.76 1.38 21.43
C LYS A 615 10.19 2.81 21.40
N GLY A 616 8.89 2.97 21.73
CA GLY A 616 8.25 4.27 21.84
C GLY A 616 6.74 4.21 21.72
N ASN A 617 6.05 5.35 21.73
CA ASN A 617 4.60 5.40 21.72
C ASN A 617 4.02 5.72 20.34
N THR A 618 2.89 5.13 20.03
CA THR A 618 2.03 5.51 18.91
C THR A 618 0.58 5.30 19.31
N MET A 619 -0.28 6.31 19.12
CA MET A 619 -1.66 6.30 19.65
C MET A 619 -1.70 5.88 21.13
N ASN A 620 -2.52 4.91 21.52
CA ASN A 620 -2.58 4.31 22.85
C ASN A 620 -1.75 3.02 23.00
N VAL A 621 -0.70 2.88 22.20
CA VAL A 621 0.19 1.72 22.17
C VAL A 621 1.62 2.12 22.51
N TYR A 622 2.28 1.34 23.35
CA TYR A 622 3.72 1.39 23.58
C TYR A 622 4.40 0.22 22.84
N LEU A 623 5.24 0.53 21.87
CA LEU A 623 6.10 -0.45 21.21
C LEU A 623 7.20 -0.85 22.18
N ALA A 624 7.06 -2.02 22.81
CA ALA A 624 7.89 -2.47 23.91
C ALA A 624 9.19 -3.15 23.47
N LYS A 625 9.37 -3.35 22.15
CA LYS A 625 10.54 -4.02 21.59
C LYS A 625 11.14 -3.26 20.42
N GLU A 626 12.47 -3.35 20.32
CA GLU A 626 13.22 -2.87 19.17
C GLU A 626 13.17 -3.89 18.03
N GLN A 627 13.12 -3.38 16.80
CA GLN A 627 13.19 -4.20 15.60
C GLN A 627 14.50 -3.99 14.87
N HIS A 628 15.11 -5.09 14.42
CA HIS A 628 16.32 -5.12 13.62
C HIS A 628 16.08 -6.06 12.44
N VAL A 629 16.10 -5.56 11.23
CA VAL A 629 15.83 -6.36 10.02
C VAL A 629 17.02 -6.23 9.08
N LEU A 630 17.57 -7.35 8.66
CA LEU A 630 18.64 -7.44 7.67
C LEU A 630 18.16 -8.25 6.48
N ASP A 631 18.08 -7.60 5.31
CA ASP A 631 17.77 -8.23 4.03
C ASP A 631 19.01 -8.18 3.13
N VAL A 632 19.31 -9.28 2.45
CA VAL A 632 20.42 -9.36 1.48
C VAL A 632 19.92 -9.96 0.18
N SER A 633 20.27 -9.35 -0.95
CA SER A 633 19.96 -9.95 -2.25
C SER A 633 21.13 -9.84 -3.23
N ILE A 634 21.25 -10.86 -4.08
CA ILE A 634 22.21 -10.92 -5.18
C ILE A 634 21.41 -11.19 -6.46
N SER A 635 21.64 -10.38 -7.48
CA SER A 635 21.00 -10.55 -8.78
C SER A 635 21.98 -10.44 -9.92
N LYS A 636 21.71 -11.18 -11.00
CA LYS A 636 22.48 -11.13 -12.26
C LYS A 636 21.57 -11.28 -13.46
N SER A 637 21.81 -10.47 -14.48
CA SER A 637 21.13 -10.57 -15.77
C SER A 637 22.01 -11.29 -16.80
N PHE A 638 21.36 -12.09 -17.66
CA PHE A 638 21.95 -12.88 -18.73
C PHE A 638 21.20 -12.59 -20.05
N LEU A 639 21.67 -13.14 -21.16
CA LEU A 639 21.03 -13.06 -22.48
C LEU A 639 20.70 -11.62 -22.89
N LYS A 640 21.66 -10.71 -22.80
CA LYS A 640 21.48 -9.28 -23.09
C LYS A 640 20.32 -8.68 -22.24
N ASP A 641 20.28 -9.04 -20.96
CA ASP A 641 19.26 -8.66 -19.98
C ASP A 641 17.86 -9.25 -20.21
N ALA A 642 17.69 -10.23 -21.07
CA ALA A 642 16.40 -10.91 -21.25
C ALA A 642 16.06 -11.80 -20.05
N LEU A 643 17.05 -12.47 -19.45
CA LEU A 643 16.89 -13.35 -18.30
C LEU A 643 17.54 -12.72 -17.07
N THR A 644 16.84 -12.69 -15.93
CA THR A 644 17.39 -12.25 -14.63
C THR A 644 17.14 -13.30 -13.57
N LEU A 645 18.19 -13.63 -12.84
CA LEU A 645 18.16 -14.50 -11.66
C LEU A 645 18.44 -13.65 -10.42
N GLU A 646 17.65 -13.83 -9.37
CA GLU A 646 17.84 -13.17 -8.06
C GLU A 646 17.67 -14.18 -6.94
N ILE A 647 18.60 -14.14 -5.99
CA ILE A 647 18.54 -14.86 -4.71
C ILE A 647 18.43 -13.78 -3.62
N LYS A 648 17.50 -13.94 -2.68
CA LYS A 648 17.25 -12.97 -1.62
C LYS A 648 16.97 -13.68 -0.29
N GLY A 649 17.61 -13.23 0.76
CA GLY A 649 17.30 -13.57 2.14
C GLY A 649 16.63 -12.41 2.84
N ASN A 650 15.45 -12.62 3.38
CA ASN A 650 14.70 -11.63 4.15
C ASN A 650 14.81 -11.90 5.64
N ASP A 651 14.87 -10.83 6.46
CA ASP A 651 14.95 -10.86 7.94
C ASP A 651 15.95 -11.91 8.46
N LEU A 652 17.19 -11.86 7.95
CA LEU A 652 18.24 -12.82 8.30
C LEU A 652 18.55 -12.85 9.80
N LEU A 653 18.36 -11.73 10.51
CA LEU A 653 18.53 -11.64 11.96
C LEU A 653 17.36 -12.25 12.74
N TYR A 654 16.20 -12.48 12.09
CA TYR A 654 14.96 -12.97 12.70
C TYR A 654 14.53 -12.14 13.91
N LYS A 655 14.65 -10.81 13.80
CA LYS A 655 14.29 -9.83 14.85
C LYS A 655 13.17 -8.86 14.38
N CYS A 656 12.46 -9.19 13.31
CA CYS A 656 11.27 -8.46 12.83
C CYS A 656 10.03 -8.96 13.58
N TRP A 657 9.91 -8.71 14.88
CA TRP A 657 8.75 -9.07 15.70
C TRP A 657 8.27 -7.90 16.53
N ASP A 658 6.96 -7.89 16.75
CA ASP A 658 6.28 -6.84 17.46
C ASP A 658 6.10 -7.21 18.94
N ALA A 659 6.18 -6.23 19.83
CA ALA A 659 5.75 -6.33 21.20
C ALA A 659 5.02 -5.02 21.55
N ASP A 660 3.71 -5.09 21.57
CA ASP A 660 2.81 -3.95 21.67
C ASP A 660 2.06 -3.99 23.00
N LEU A 661 2.29 -3.01 23.86
CA LEU A 661 1.53 -2.81 25.08
C LEU A 661 0.41 -1.79 24.81
N LEU A 662 -0.80 -2.27 24.81
CA LEU A 662 -2.03 -1.51 24.53
C LEU A 662 -2.70 -1.08 25.84
N TYR A 663 -2.97 0.22 25.98
CA TYR A 663 -3.67 0.80 27.14
C TYR A 663 -5.12 1.11 26.76
N ASN A 664 -6.06 0.64 27.58
CA ASN A 664 -7.50 0.86 27.41
C ASN A 664 -8.17 1.26 28.73
N GLN A 665 -9.52 1.32 28.75
CA GLN A 665 -10.31 1.82 29.86
C GLN A 665 -9.99 1.09 31.19
N LYS A 666 -10.21 -0.23 31.22
CA LYS A 666 -9.95 -1.08 32.39
C LYS A 666 -9.00 -2.25 32.04
N MET A 667 -8.39 -2.22 30.83
CA MET A 667 -7.58 -3.34 30.34
C MET A 667 -6.21 -2.86 29.86
N GLU A 668 -5.18 -3.61 30.21
CA GLU A 668 -3.87 -3.57 29.59
C GLU A 668 -3.63 -4.87 28.84
N LEU A 669 -3.11 -4.80 27.61
CA LEU A 669 -2.79 -5.96 26.79
C LEU A 669 -1.38 -5.83 26.22
N LEU A 670 -0.48 -6.70 26.68
CA LEU A 670 0.82 -6.89 26.04
C LEU A 670 0.71 -8.03 25.02
N GLN A 671 0.90 -7.70 23.76
CA GLN A 671 0.95 -8.66 22.67
C GLN A 671 2.39 -8.78 22.15
N VAL A 672 2.98 -9.95 22.20
CA VAL A 672 4.27 -10.26 21.56
C VAL A 672 4.02 -11.18 20.38
N SER A 673 4.36 -10.72 19.18
CA SER A 673 4.02 -11.42 17.93
C SER A 673 5.27 -11.69 17.09
N LYS A 674 5.53 -12.98 16.81
CA LYS A 674 6.60 -13.46 15.94
C LYS A 674 5.99 -14.02 14.67
N ARG A 675 6.16 -13.31 13.56
CA ARG A 675 5.72 -13.77 12.24
C ARG A 675 6.85 -14.52 11.54
N GLY A 676 6.51 -15.45 10.66
CA GLY A 676 7.48 -16.14 9.80
C GLY A 676 8.05 -15.22 8.72
N THR A 677 8.84 -14.21 9.13
CA THR A 677 9.39 -13.18 8.24
C THR A 677 10.73 -13.56 7.62
N ARG A 678 11.43 -14.53 8.23
CA ARG A 678 12.71 -15.03 7.70
C ARG A 678 12.45 -16.06 6.61
N ASP A 679 12.92 -15.75 5.41
CA ASP A 679 12.80 -16.62 4.24
C ASP A 679 14.02 -16.52 3.33
N LEU A 680 14.18 -17.53 2.47
CA LEU A 680 15.08 -17.53 1.32
C LEU A 680 14.26 -17.59 0.05
N GLN A 681 14.46 -16.64 -0.84
CA GLN A 681 13.70 -16.47 -2.06
C GLN A 681 14.59 -16.63 -3.29
N LEU A 682 14.10 -17.36 -4.30
CA LEU A 682 14.65 -17.45 -5.64
C LEU A 682 13.67 -16.85 -6.62
N THR A 683 14.13 -15.92 -7.46
CA THR A 683 13.30 -15.30 -8.49
C THR A 683 13.95 -15.46 -9.87
N LEU A 684 13.18 -15.93 -10.82
CA LEU A 684 13.53 -16.03 -12.23
C LEU A 684 12.60 -15.12 -13.04
N ARG A 685 13.18 -14.23 -13.86
CA ARG A 685 12.43 -13.34 -14.77
C ARG A 685 12.95 -13.50 -16.19
N TYR A 686 12.02 -13.67 -17.13
CA TYR A 686 12.36 -13.70 -18.56
C TYR A 686 11.49 -12.70 -19.33
N LYS A 687 12.10 -11.97 -20.28
CA LYS A 687 11.44 -10.92 -21.05
C LYS A 687 11.73 -11.08 -22.54
N PHE A 688 10.67 -11.03 -23.33
CA PHE A 688 10.75 -11.04 -24.79
C PHE A 688 9.96 -9.86 -25.36
N ASN A 689 10.58 -9.02 -26.17
CA ASN A 689 9.98 -7.86 -26.86
C ASN A 689 9.00 -7.06 -25.97
N THR A 690 9.35 -6.88 -24.69
CA THR A 690 8.46 -6.22 -23.75
C THR A 690 8.33 -4.75 -24.09
N THR A 691 7.13 -4.38 -24.47
CA THR A 691 6.67 -3.00 -24.55
C THR A 691 5.66 -2.78 -23.45
N ARG A 692 5.71 -1.67 -22.74
CA ARG A 692 4.80 -1.44 -21.63
C ARG A 692 3.44 -1.00 -22.11
N SER A 693 2.40 -1.40 -21.36
CA SER A 693 1.05 -0.93 -21.55
C SER A 693 1.01 0.59 -21.64
N LYS A 694 0.38 1.11 -22.68
CA LYS A 694 0.10 2.53 -22.86
C LYS A 694 -1.15 3.00 -22.09
N TYR A 695 -1.76 2.11 -21.31
CA TYR A 695 -2.94 2.39 -20.53
C TYR A 695 -2.70 3.60 -19.60
N LYS A 696 -3.60 4.60 -19.61
CA LYS A 696 -3.44 5.87 -18.89
C LYS A 696 -4.46 6.07 -17.76
N GLY A 697 -5.34 5.08 -17.51
CA GLY A 697 -6.37 5.21 -16.48
C GLY A 697 -5.78 5.49 -15.10
N THR A 698 -6.15 6.62 -14.51
CA THR A 698 -5.73 7.07 -13.17
C THR A 698 -6.62 6.48 -12.09
N GLY A 699 -7.81 6.00 -12.44
CA GLY A 699 -8.83 5.45 -11.57
C GLY A 699 -9.63 6.52 -10.82
N ALA A 700 -10.88 6.18 -10.50
CA ALA A 700 -11.78 6.89 -9.62
C ALA A 700 -12.06 6.07 -8.37
N GLY A 701 -12.41 6.70 -7.23
CA GLY A 701 -12.72 6.00 -5.98
C GLY A 701 -11.56 5.19 -5.39
N ASN A 702 -10.33 5.54 -5.71
CA ASN A 702 -9.14 4.78 -5.32
C ASN A 702 -8.97 4.63 -3.81
N ALA A 703 -9.34 5.65 -3.05
CA ALA A 703 -9.29 5.65 -1.59
C ALA A 703 -10.42 4.79 -1.01
N GLU A 704 -11.58 4.81 -1.64
CA GLU A 704 -12.75 4.03 -1.23
C GLU A 704 -12.51 2.52 -1.37
N LEU A 705 -11.87 2.08 -2.45
CA LEU A 705 -11.50 0.67 -2.65
C LEU A 705 -10.63 0.10 -1.50
N ASN A 706 -9.86 0.93 -0.81
CA ASN A 706 -9.03 0.51 0.33
C ASN A 706 -9.84 0.36 1.63
N ARG A 707 -11.10 0.80 1.66
CA ARG A 707 -12.02 0.69 2.81
C ARG A 707 -12.91 -0.55 2.73
N LEU A 708 -13.09 -1.09 1.50
CA LEU A 708 -13.88 -2.30 1.19
C LEU A 708 -13.10 -3.58 1.49
#